data_a6ff84e5a8675b7db3c3f595877c7790
#
_entry.id   a6ff84e5a8675b7db3c3f595877c7790
#
_cell.length_a   1.000
_cell.length_b   1.000
_cell.length_c   1.000
_cell.angle_alpha   90.00
_cell.angle_beta   90.00
_cell.angle_gamma   90.00
#
_symmetry.space_group_name_H-M   'P 1'
#
loop_
_entity.id
_entity.type
_entity.pdbx_description
1 polymer ?
#
loop_
_entity_poly.entity_id
_entity_poly.type
_entity_poly.pdbx_seq_one_letter_code
_entity_poly.pdbx_strand_id
1 'polypeptide(L)'
;MVKKNKPLIPLPCDTSRAKSREWERVRVRGVLVLFFLILPLTAQTPPVAKKIPKIDSLFGDIRVDNYFWLRNAADTEVINYLKAENEYAAEVMKPTEALQTKLYNEMRRRIKETDMSVPEKIDDYYYYTKTVQGKQYSIYCRKKGDLKAREEVLIDENKLAEGRSYFEVGAYRISPRHDLLAYAVDTTGAEEYTLYIKDLSADSLYRETIAAIDGYMQWANDNRTIFYVMYDAMQRPYRLYRHVLFAPDRKDDMLYQENDERFFLGIGKTRSRKFLLMNLESKTATEYYCLDADNPRDSFRVILSRVAEVEYYIEHNADKFYFLTNDHAKNFRLVEAPVTQPGRDHWRELIPASDSVYLEGFDCFRDHLTVYERHQGLPRLRVIDLRTGEFYHAEFPEPVYSFWPARNPDFNTDQLRINYMSLVTPLSVFDYDLNTRTRELKKRTEVTGYKPDLYQTKRVFAVADDGTRIPMALVYKRGLKKNSQNPLVLDGYGAYGGSSDPYFSSNRLSLLDRGFVYALAQVRGGGEMGRTWYEQGKLLNKKNTFTDFIACAECLIRENYTAADRLVIEGGSAGGLLIGSVVNMRPDLFKAAIADVPFVDVLNTMLDPTIPLTVTEYEEWGNPNIREYYDDIKSYAPYENVKTQVYPSLLVTAGLYDPRVGYWEPAKWTAKLRAMKTDQNLLILKTNLTAGHTGVTGRFEYLKEIAFEYAFMFRVLGIQK
;
A
#
# COMPACT_ATOMS: atom_id res chain seq x y z
N MET A 1 -32.76 -56.44 -3.23
CA MET A 1 -32.55 -57.77 -3.87
C MET A 1 -31.08 -57.91 -4.11
N VAL A 2 -30.47 -58.72 -3.38
CA VAL A 2 -29.82 -60.01 -3.56
C VAL A 2 -28.42 -59.84 -4.14
N LYS A 3 -27.42 -59.93 -3.25
CA LYS A 3 -26.51 -61.02 -2.84
C LYS A 3 -25.37 -61.31 -3.84
N LYS A 4 -24.15 -61.20 -3.36
CA LYS A 4 -23.19 -62.23 -2.83
C LYS A 4 -22.22 -62.70 -3.95
N ASN A 5 -20.97 -63.03 -3.83
CA ASN A 5 -20.13 -63.55 -2.76
C ASN A 5 -18.63 -63.49 -3.19
N LYS A 6 -17.75 -63.53 -2.21
CA LYS A 6 -16.35 -63.98 -2.25
C LYS A 6 -16.25 -65.50 -2.48
N PRO A 7 -15.08 -66.15 -2.74
CA PRO A 7 -14.03 -66.38 -1.74
C PRO A 7 -12.57 -66.51 -2.25
N LEU A 8 -11.56 -66.25 -1.43
CA LEU A 8 -10.66 -67.10 -0.63
C LEU A 8 -9.60 -67.97 -1.37
N ILE A 9 -8.29 -67.60 -1.23
CA ILE A 9 -7.12 -68.26 -0.63
C ILE A 9 -6.88 -69.77 -1.02
N PRO A 10 -5.62 -70.35 -1.13
CA PRO A 10 -4.57 -70.32 -0.14
C PRO A 10 -3.08 -70.41 -0.65
N LEU A 11 -2.17 -70.18 0.32
CA LEU A 11 -0.75 -70.59 0.36
C LEU A 11 -0.59 -72.12 0.34
N PRO A 12 0.66 -72.64 0.05
CA PRO A 12 1.37 -73.18 1.19
C PRO A 12 2.90 -72.97 1.22
N CYS A 13 3.35 -73.05 2.43
CA CYS A 13 4.67 -73.30 2.98
C CYS A 13 5.26 -74.64 2.56
N ASP A 14 6.57 -74.76 2.38
CA ASP A 14 7.27 -75.81 3.09
C ASP A 14 8.80 -75.64 3.19
N THR A 15 9.29 -76.19 4.23
CA THR A 15 10.57 -76.23 4.88
C THR A 15 11.54 -77.19 4.27
N SER A 16 12.86 -77.02 4.38
CA SER A 16 13.79 -78.02 5.00
C SER A 16 15.27 -77.55 5.06
N ARG A 17 15.73 -77.39 6.24
CA ARG A 17 16.89 -78.01 6.96
C ARG A 17 18.15 -78.31 6.22
N ALA A 18 19.23 -77.67 6.69
CA ALA A 18 20.39 -78.14 7.44
C ALA A 18 21.60 -78.68 6.67
N LYS A 19 22.75 -78.10 6.89
CA LYS A 19 23.85 -78.69 7.67
C LYS A 19 25.11 -77.82 7.66
N SER A 20 25.67 -77.70 8.84
CA SER A 20 26.93 -77.14 9.29
C SER A 20 28.18 -77.63 8.50
N ARG A 21 29.16 -76.73 8.37
CA ARG A 21 30.58 -77.00 8.58
C ARG A 21 31.32 -75.69 8.94
N GLU A 22 31.98 -75.76 10.14
CA GLU A 22 33.06 -74.89 10.56
C GLU A 22 34.19 -74.89 9.56
N TRP A 23 34.86 -73.75 9.34
CA TRP A 23 36.29 -73.59 9.26
C TRP A 23 36.78 -72.17 9.35
N GLU A 24 37.57 -71.95 10.35
CA GLU A 24 38.71 -71.02 10.56
C GLU A 24 38.65 -69.51 10.27
N ARG A 25 38.99 -68.83 11.32
CA ARG A 25 39.32 -67.38 11.41
C ARG A 25 40.54 -67.06 10.58
N VAL A 26 40.34 -66.10 9.65
CA VAL A 26 41.41 -65.23 9.18
C VAL A 26 41.02 -63.79 9.46
N ARG A 27 41.72 -63.13 10.39
CA ARG A 27 41.62 -61.70 10.66
C ARG A 27 42.25 -60.93 9.51
N VAL A 28 41.45 -60.37 8.63
CA VAL A 28 41.91 -59.31 7.73
C VAL A 28 41.36 -58.00 8.31
N ARG A 29 42.24 -57.10 8.80
CA ARG A 29 41.94 -55.74 9.14
C ARG A 29 41.66 -54.99 7.85
N GLY A 30 40.39 -54.90 7.46
CA GLY A 30 39.92 -54.02 6.44
C GLY A 30 39.79 -52.60 7.02
N VAL A 31 40.68 -51.70 6.62
CA VAL A 31 40.52 -50.26 6.82
C VAL A 31 39.37 -49.81 5.91
N LEU A 32 38.18 -49.51 6.50
CA LEU A 32 37.07 -48.92 5.78
C LEU A 32 37.43 -47.43 5.57
N VAL A 33 37.99 -47.10 4.40
CA VAL A 33 38.12 -45.69 3.97
C VAL A 33 36.74 -45.26 3.53
N LEU A 34 36.03 -44.56 4.44
CA LEU A 34 34.83 -43.80 4.06
C LEU A 34 35.28 -42.63 3.17
N PHE A 35 35.12 -42.78 1.88
CA PHE A 35 35.10 -41.68 0.95
C PHE A 35 33.84 -40.87 1.23
N PHE A 36 33.94 -39.78 2.06
CA PHE A 36 33.00 -38.70 2.02
C PHE A 36 33.12 -38.07 0.64
N LEU A 37 32.22 -38.40 -0.26
CA LEU A 37 31.94 -37.57 -1.42
C LEU A 37 31.44 -36.22 -0.88
N ILE A 38 32.37 -35.32 -0.66
CA ILE A 38 32.05 -33.91 -0.58
C ILE A 38 31.67 -33.53 -2.01
N LEU A 39 30.36 -33.64 -2.32
CA LEU A 39 29.80 -32.94 -3.46
C LEU A 39 30.11 -31.48 -3.21
N PRO A 40 30.86 -30.80 -4.08
CA PRO A 40 30.99 -29.36 -3.96
C PRO A 40 29.56 -28.80 -4.01
N LEU A 41 29.11 -28.14 -2.93
CA LEU A 41 28.02 -27.21 -3.07
C LEU A 41 28.52 -26.18 -4.08
N THR A 42 28.14 -26.32 -5.33
CA THR A 42 28.34 -25.29 -6.34
C THR A 42 27.51 -24.11 -5.82
N ALA A 43 28.17 -23.15 -5.18
CA ALA A 43 27.57 -21.88 -4.86
C ALA A 43 27.04 -21.33 -6.19
N GLN A 44 25.71 -21.25 -6.32
CA GLN A 44 25.13 -20.77 -7.57
C GLN A 44 25.60 -19.32 -7.78
N THR A 45 26.22 -19.08 -8.92
CA THR A 45 26.71 -17.76 -9.29
C THR A 45 25.50 -16.88 -9.62
N PRO A 46 25.39 -15.69 -9.02
CA PRO A 46 24.31 -14.78 -9.35
C PRO A 46 24.34 -14.40 -10.84
N PRO A 47 23.20 -14.17 -11.47
CA PRO A 47 23.10 -13.70 -12.85
C PRO A 47 23.90 -12.39 -13.03
N VAL A 48 24.58 -12.27 -14.16
CA VAL A 48 25.32 -11.06 -14.52
C VAL A 48 24.65 -10.38 -15.71
N ALA A 49 24.11 -9.20 -15.51
CA ALA A 49 23.55 -8.39 -16.59
C ALA A 49 24.64 -7.89 -17.52
N LYS A 50 24.38 -7.91 -18.83
CA LYS A 50 25.27 -7.33 -19.83
C LYS A 50 25.44 -5.82 -19.58
N LYS A 51 26.63 -5.33 -19.87
CA LYS A 51 26.89 -3.88 -19.88
C LYS A 51 26.75 -3.37 -21.31
N ILE A 52 25.68 -2.65 -21.59
CA ILE A 52 25.42 -1.97 -22.86
C ILE A 52 25.34 -0.47 -22.55
N PRO A 53 26.42 0.29 -22.72
CA PRO A 53 26.47 1.67 -22.26
C PRO A 53 25.54 2.57 -23.09
N LYS A 54 24.61 3.26 -22.42
CA LYS A 54 23.90 4.43 -22.91
C LYS A 54 24.59 5.65 -22.31
N ILE A 55 24.97 6.59 -23.17
CA ILE A 55 25.65 7.82 -22.76
C ILE A 55 24.67 8.96 -22.89
N ASP A 56 24.40 9.64 -21.79
CA ASP A 56 23.58 10.85 -21.72
C ASP A 56 24.43 12.02 -21.26
N SER A 57 24.17 13.21 -21.78
CA SER A 57 24.85 14.45 -21.37
C SER A 57 23.83 15.54 -21.10
N LEU A 58 23.88 16.11 -19.90
CA LEU A 58 23.04 17.23 -19.49
C LEU A 58 23.87 18.18 -18.59
N PHE A 59 23.77 19.48 -18.82
CA PHE A 59 24.50 20.52 -18.06
C PHE A 59 26.02 20.33 -18.02
N GLY A 60 26.61 19.67 -19.02
CA GLY A 60 28.05 19.35 -19.06
C GLY A 60 28.44 18.11 -18.25
N ASP A 61 27.50 17.46 -17.60
CA ASP A 61 27.66 16.19 -16.91
C ASP A 61 27.40 15.03 -17.88
N ILE A 62 28.34 14.09 -17.95
CA ILE A 62 28.24 12.89 -18.80
C ILE A 62 27.93 11.70 -17.91
N ARG A 63 26.77 11.08 -18.11
CA ARG A 63 26.35 9.89 -17.40
C ARG A 63 26.41 8.65 -18.30
N VAL A 64 26.84 7.53 -17.75
CA VAL A 64 26.90 6.24 -18.45
C VAL A 64 26.00 5.26 -17.72
N ASP A 65 24.90 4.86 -18.38
CA ASP A 65 23.99 3.84 -17.89
C ASP A 65 24.22 2.52 -18.66
N ASN A 66 24.91 1.59 -18.01
CA ASN A 66 25.23 0.30 -18.59
C ASN A 66 24.03 -0.67 -18.66
N TYR A 67 22.95 -0.37 -17.96
CA TYR A 67 21.81 -1.27 -17.77
C TYR A 67 20.48 -0.70 -18.29
N PHE A 68 20.51 0.41 -19.01
CA PHE A 68 19.34 1.05 -19.61
C PHE A 68 18.50 0.09 -20.48
N TRP A 69 19.14 -0.89 -21.13
CA TRP A 69 18.50 -1.88 -21.99
C TRP A 69 17.46 -2.73 -21.24
N LEU A 70 17.57 -2.88 -19.91
CA LEU A 70 16.60 -3.61 -19.07
C LEU A 70 15.20 -2.97 -19.06
N ARG A 71 15.02 -1.76 -19.59
CA ARG A 71 13.70 -1.10 -19.70
C ARG A 71 12.78 -1.73 -20.74
N ASN A 72 13.31 -2.48 -21.69
CA ASN A 72 12.53 -3.02 -22.79
C ASN A 72 11.93 -4.39 -22.47
N ALA A 73 10.73 -4.43 -21.88
CA ALA A 73 10.00 -5.68 -21.55
C ALA A 73 9.66 -6.52 -22.78
N ALA A 74 9.66 -5.95 -24.01
CA ALA A 74 9.44 -6.69 -25.24
C ALA A 74 10.68 -7.50 -25.68
N ASP A 75 11.85 -7.19 -25.12
CA ASP A 75 13.07 -7.94 -25.38
C ASP A 75 13.08 -9.25 -24.55
N THR A 76 13.12 -10.37 -25.26
CA THR A 76 13.18 -11.69 -24.63
C THR A 76 14.39 -11.84 -23.69
N GLU A 77 15.49 -11.13 -23.97
CA GLU A 77 16.69 -11.16 -23.14
C GLU A 77 16.44 -10.53 -21.77
N VAL A 78 15.66 -9.46 -21.71
CA VAL A 78 15.23 -8.83 -20.44
C VAL A 78 14.42 -9.83 -19.61
N ILE A 79 13.40 -10.45 -20.21
CA ILE A 79 12.56 -11.44 -19.51
C ILE A 79 13.39 -12.64 -19.05
N ASN A 80 14.34 -13.09 -19.86
CA ASN A 80 15.23 -14.21 -19.47
C ASN A 80 16.15 -13.81 -18.32
N TYR A 81 16.65 -12.57 -18.27
CA TYR A 81 17.44 -12.07 -17.15
C TYR A 81 16.60 -12.03 -15.84
N LEU A 82 15.37 -11.51 -15.89
CA LEU A 82 14.47 -11.48 -14.72
C LEU A 82 14.13 -12.90 -14.23
N LYS A 83 13.92 -13.86 -15.15
CA LYS A 83 13.70 -15.26 -14.79
C LYS A 83 14.93 -15.88 -14.13
N ALA A 84 16.13 -15.60 -14.65
CA ALA A 84 17.37 -16.11 -14.07
C ALA A 84 17.60 -15.53 -12.66
N GLU A 85 17.25 -14.27 -12.41
CA GLU A 85 17.28 -13.66 -11.06
C GLU A 85 16.28 -14.36 -10.11
N ASN A 86 15.07 -14.68 -10.58
CA ASN A 86 14.09 -15.44 -9.81
C ASN A 86 14.59 -16.88 -9.48
N GLU A 87 15.22 -17.54 -10.44
CA GLU A 87 15.82 -18.87 -10.23
C GLU A 87 16.97 -18.82 -9.22
N TYR A 88 17.81 -17.79 -9.31
CA TYR A 88 18.87 -17.53 -8.33
C TYR A 88 18.27 -17.27 -6.94
N ALA A 89 17.24 -16.43 -6.84
CA ALA A 89 16.54 -16.14 -5.60
C ALA A 89 15.98 -17.42 -4.96
N ALA A 90 15.31 -18.26 -5.76
CA ALA A 90 14.73 -19.52 -5.31
C ALA A 90 15.81 -20.47 -4.78
N GLU A 91 16.90 -20.67 -5.52
CA GLU A 91 17.96 -21.59 -5.09
C GLU A 91 18.71 -21.09 -3.84
N VAL A 92 19.01 -19.78 -3.79
CA VAL A 92 19.63 -19.18 -2.61
C VAL A 92 18.72 -19.33 -1.39
N MET A 93 17.40 -19.13 -1.53
CA MET A 93 16.45 -19.22 -0.44
C MET A 93 15.96 -20.65 -0.16
N LYS A 94 16.31 -21.64 -0.96
CA LYS A 94 15.92 -23.05 -0.80
C LYS A 94 16.15 -23.64 0.59
N PRO A 95 17.28 -23.37 1.29
CA PRO A 95 17.46 -23.85 2.66
C PRO A 95 16.42 -23.33 3.66
N THR A 96 15.64 -22.30 3.28
CA THR A 96 14.59 -21.70 4.12
C THR A 96 13.18 -22.18 3.77
N GLU A 97 12.96 -23.03 2.78
CA GLU A 97 11.62 -23.47 2.33
C GLU A 97 10.75 -24.04 3.46
N ALA A 98 11.35 -24.86 4.34
CA ALA A 98 10.64 -25.39 5.50
C ALA A 98 10.21 -24.26 6.47
N LEU A 99 11.05 -23.24 6.64
CA LEU A 99 10.75 -22.07 7.44
C LEU A 99 9.68 -21.20 6.76
N GLN A 100 9.77 -20.96 5.46
CA GLN A 100 8.75 -20.23 4.70
C GLN A 100 7.38 -20.90 4.83
N THR A 101 7.32 -22.22 4.67
CA THR A 101 6.09 -23.01 4.85
C THR A 101 5.55 -22.87 6.28
N LYS A 102 6.43 -22.92 7.29
CA LYS A 102 6.05 -22.73 8.69
C LYS A 102 5.49 -21.34 8.93
N LEU A 103 6.15 -20.28 8.46
CA LEU A 103 5.72 -18.89 8.58
C LEU A 103 4.38 -18.65 7.87
N TYR A 104 4.23 -19.13 6.64
CA TYR A 104 2.95 -19.08 5.92
C TYR A 104 1.81 -19.70 6.73
N ASN A 105 2.03 -20.92 7.25
CA ASN A 105 1.03 -21.61 8.05
C ASN A 105 0.74 -20.92 9.39
N GLU A 106 1.74 -20.28 10.02
CA GLU A 106 1.55 -19.47 11.22
C GLU A 106 0.68 -18.25 10.94
N MET A 107 0.97 -17.50 9.87
CA MET A 107 0.23 -16.32 9.47
C MET A 107 -1.20 -16.68 9.05
N ARG A 108 -1.36 -17.69 8.21
CA ARG A 108 -2.69 -18.13 7.76
C ARG A 108 -3.58 -18.60 8.91
N ARG A 109 -3.04 -19.34 9.90
CA ARG A 109 -3.82 -19.80 11.06
C ARG A 109 -4.32 -18.68 11.96
N ARG A 110 -3.71 -17.49 11.92
CA ARG A 110 -4.19 -16.32 12.67
C ARG A 110 -5.39 -15.65 12.01
N ILE A 111 -5.65 -15.93 10.74
CA ILE A 111 -6.75 -15.35 9.99
C ILE A 111 -8.04 -16.12 10.26
N LYS A 112 -9.11 -15.42 10.62
CA LYS A 112 -10.48 -15.94 10.60
C LYS A 112 -10.93 -16.00 9.14
N GLU A 113 -10.81 -17.19 8.52
CA GLU A 113 -11.02 -17.34 7.07
C GLU A 113 -12.47 -17.07 6.64
N THR A 114 -13.47 -17.46 7.45
CA THR A 114 -14.88 -17.11 7.21
C THR A 114 -15.23 -15.93 8.09
N ASP A 115 -15.43 -14.79 7.49
CA ASP A 115 -15.71 -13.53 8.19
C ASP A 115 -16.55 -12.60 7.32
N MET A 116 -17.10 -11.52 7.92
CA MET A 116 -17.83 -10.48 7.21
C MET A 116 -17.51 -9.10 7.76
N SER A 117 -17.54 -8.08 6.91
CA SER A 117 -17.41 -6.68 7.35
C SER A 117 -18.64 -6.26 8.17
N VAL A 118 -18.51 -5.15 8.91
CA VAL A 118 -19.68 -4.52 9.54
C VAL A 118 -20.60 -4.00 8.43
N PRO A 119 -21.89 -4.39 8.39
CA PRO A 119 -22.79 -3.91 7.36
C PRO A 119 -22.98 -2.40 7.39
N GLU A 120 -22.93 -1.79 6.21
CA GLU A 120 -23.18 -0.37 5.98
C GLU A 120 -24.61 -0.18 5.50
N LYS A 121 -25.38 0.66 6.20
CA LYS A 121 -26.74 0.98 5.78
C LYS A 121 -26.71 2.12 4.75
N ILE A 122 -27.32 1.87 3.59
CA ILE A 122 -27.57 2.87 2.56
C ILE A 122 -29.06 2.77 2.21
N ASP A 123 -29.85 3.76 2.61
CA ASP A 123 -31.28 3.76 2.47
C ASP A 123 -31.90 2.49 3.11
N ASP A 124 -32.62 1.66 2.35
CA ASP A 124 -33.23 0.42 2.83
C ASP A 124 -32.33 -0.82 2.74
N TYR A 125 -31.07 -0.67 2.39
CA TYR A 125 -30.17 -1.80 2.18
C TYR A 125 -28.99 -1.78 3.13
N TYR A 126 -28.53 -2.99 3.50
CA TYR A 126 -27.29 -3.23 4.25
C TYR A 126 -26.26 -3.88 3.33
N TYR A 127 -25.17 -3.18 3.04
CA TYR A 127 -24.08 -3.64 2.18
C TYR A 127 -22.92 -4.13 3.02
N TYR A 128 -22.32 -5.25 2.63
CA TYR A 128 -21.16 -5.82 3.32
C TYR A 128 -20.37 -6.73 2.40
N THR A 129 -19.13 -6.99 2.78
CA THR A 129 -18.29 -8.02 2.18
C THR A 129 -18.19 -9.21 3.11
N LYS A 130 -18.05 -10.40 2.56
CA LYS A 130 -17.73 -11.60 3.31
C LYS A 130 -16.60 -12.38 2.65
N THR A 131 -15.89 -13.15 3.46
CA THR A 131 -14.91 -14.12 3.01
C THR A 131 -15.35 -15.51 3.40
N VAL A 132 -14.88 -16.53 2.68
CA VAL A 132 -15.22 -17.94 2.89
C VAL A 132 -13.95 -18.74 3.06
N GLN A 133 -13.97 -19.74 3.93
CA GLN A 133 -12.84 -20.61 4.19
C GLN A 133 -12.25 -21.19 2.89
N GLY A 134 -10.95 -21.12 2.73
CA GLY A 134 -10.19 -21.60 1.57
C GLY A 134 -10.29 -20.73 0.32
N LYS A 135 -11.18 -19.71 0.28
CA LYS A 135 -11.31 -18.80 -0.85
C LYS A 135 -10.36 -17.60 -0.73
N GLN A 136 -9.84 -17.14 -1.88
CA GLN A 136 -8.83 -16.08 -1.94
C GLN A 136 -9.41 -14.67 -1.87
N TYR A 137 -10.63 -14.48 -2.37
CA TYR A 137 -11.21 -13.16 -2.63
C TYR A 137 -12.50 -12.95 -1.86
N SER A 138 -12.96 -11.71 -1.82
CA SER A 138 -14.17 -11.26 -1.16
C SER A 138 -15.42 -11.58 -2.00
N ILE A 139 -16.56 -11.63 -1.32
CA ILE A 139 -17.89 -11.69 -1.91
C ILE A 139 -18.66 -10.45 -1.42
N TYR A 140 -19.10 -9.61 -2.34
CA TYR A 140 -19.90 -8.41 -2.06
C TYR A 140 -21.36 -8.80 -1.98
N CYS A 141 -22.00 -8.44 -0.89
CA CYS A 141 -23.36 -8.82 -0.58
C CYS A 141 -24.20 -7.64 -0.11
N ARG A 142 -25.53 -7.80 -0.20
CA ARG A 142 -26.47 -6.89 0.45
C ARG A 142 -27.68 -7.63 1.00
N LYS A 143 -28.42 -6.96 1.89
CA LYS A 143 -29.72 -7.37 2.41
C LYS A 143 -30.66 -6.18 2.42
N LYS A 144 -31.96 -6.40 2.13
CA LYS A 144 -32.96 -5.34 2.10
C LYS A 144 -33.74 -5.27 3.40
N GLY A 145 -33.90 -4.09 3.95
CA GLY A 145 -34.75 -3.78 5.10
C GLY A 145 -34.23 -4.25 6.45
N ASP A 146 -33.76 -5.50 6.55
CA ASP A 146 -33.32 -6.13 7.80
C ASP A 146 -32.11 -7.02 7.57
N LEU A 147 -31.22 -7.08 8.59
CA LEU A 147 -30.03 -7.95 8.56
C LEU A 147 -30.36 -9.45 8.56
N LYS A 148 -31.61 -9.84 8.92
CA LYS A 148 -32.11 -11.22 8.80
C LYS A 148 -32.71 -11.53 7.44
N ALA A 149 -32.88 -10.51 6.58
CA ALA A 149 -33.42 -10.69 5.24
C ALA A 149 -32.51 -11.59 4.38
N ARG A 150 -33.09 -12.08 3.28
CA ARG A 150 -32.34 -12.88 2.30
C ARG A 150 -31.14 -12.11 1.79
N GLU A 151 -29.99 -12.78 1.79
CA GLU A 151 -28.75 -12.27 1.21
C GLU A 151 -28.82 -12.27 -0.32
N GLU A 152 -28.41 -11.17 -0.93
CA GLU A 152 -28.16 -11.03 -2.35
C GLU A 152 -26.66 -10.87 -2.59
N VAL A 153 -26.09 -11.70 -3.47
CA VAL A 153 -24.69 -11.59 -3.89
C VAL A 153 -24.60 -10.62 -5.06
N LEU A 154 -23.82 -9.56 -4.91
CA LEU A 154 -23.60 -8.55 -5.93
C LEU A 154 -22.43 -8.92 -6.85
N ILE A 155 -21.27 -9.20 -6.25
CA ILE A 155 -20.04 -9.61 -6.91
C ILE A 155 -19.44 -10.78 -6.12
N ASP A 156 -19.13 -11.87 -6.77
CA ASP A 156 -18.27 -12.94 -6.23
C ASP A 156 -16.93 -12.91 -6.96
N GLU A 157 -15.95 -12.24 -6.38
CA GLU A 157 -14.61 -12.12 -6.97
C GLU A 157 -13.96 -13.48 -7.19
N ASN A 158 -14.26 -14.48 -6.37
CA ASN A 158 -13.71 -15.83 -6.54
C ASN A 158 -14.15 -16.49 -7.86
N LYS A 159 -15.39 -16.18 -8.32
CA LYS A 159 -15.89 -16.68 -9.60
C LYS A 159 -15.30 -15.90 -10.77
N LEU A 160 -15.18 -14.58 -10.62
CA LEU A 160 -14.66 -13.71 -11.67
C LEU A 160 -13.13 -13.90 -11.89
N ALA A 161 -12.41 -14.28 -10.84
CA ALA A 161 -10.98 -14.54 -10.87
C ALA A 161 -10.61 -15.92 -11.44
N GLU A 162 -11.57 -16.83 -11.67
CA GLU A 162 -11.29 -18.18 -12.17
C GLU A 162 -10.51 -18.14 -13.50
N GLY A 163 -9.37 -18.84 -13.54
CA GLY A 163 -8.49 -18.93 -14.72
C GLY A 163 -7.64 -17.67 -14.99
N ARG A 164 -7.61 -16.70 -14.08
CA ARG A 164 -6.81 -15.48 -14.20
C ARG A 164 -5.60 -15.53 -13.27
N SER A 165 -4.48 -14.99 -13.73
CA SER A 165 -3.27 -14.85 -12.91
C SER A 165 -3.34 -13.64 -11.95
N TYR A 166 -4.11 -12.63 -12.33
CA TYR A 166 -4.39 -11.43 -11.55
C TYR A 166 -5.87 -11.07 -11.66
N PHE A 167 -6.48 -10.61 -10.58
CA PHE A 167 -7.84 -10.14 -10.57
C PHE A 167 -8.09 -9.17 -9.40
N GLU A 168 -8.67 -8.02 -9.70
CA GLU A 168 -9.05 -7.02 -8.71
C GLU A 168 -10.32 -6.29 -9.12
N VAL A 169 -11.23 -6.06 -8.16
CA VAL A 169 -12.32 -5.08 -8.28
C VAL A 169 -11.85 -3.77 -7.69
N GLY A 170 -11.38 -2.84 -8.53
CA GLY A 170 -10.84 -1.56 -8.10
C GLY A 170 -11.90 -0.60 -7.56
N ALA A 171 -13.11 -0.65 -8.11
CA ALA A 171 -14.21 0.20 -7.64
C ALA A 171 -15.58 -0.41 -7.94
N TYR A 172 -16.58 -0.03 -7.14
CA TYR A 172 -17.99 -0.31 -7.45
C TYR A 172 -18.89 0.80 -6.93
N ARG A 173 -20.04 1.02 -7.62
CA ARG A 173 -21.05 2.02 -7.27
C ARG A 173 -22.44 1.47 -7.51
N ILE A 174 -23.27 1.51 -6.47
CA ILE A 174 -24.69 1.19 -6.55
C ILE A 174 -25.43 2.42 -7.09
N SER A 175 -26.39 2.19 -8.00
CA SER A 175 -27.27 3.24 -8.50
C SER A 175 -28.22 3.77 -7.43
N PRO A 176 -28.79 4.98 -7.56
CA PRO A 176 -29.66 5.57 -6.55
C PRO A 176 -30.89 4.75 -6.16
N ARG A 177 -31.46 3.95 -7.10
CA ARG A 177 -32.59 3.05 -6.80
C ARG A 177 -32.18 1.66 -6.35
N HIS A 178 -30.88 1.40 -6.24
CA HIS A 178 -30.32 0.11 -5.84
C HIS A 178 -30.62 -1.07 -6.79
N ASP A 179 -31.00 -0.79 -8.01
CA ASP A 179 -31.32 -1.80 -9.05
C ASP A 179 -30.16 -2.06 -10.03
N LEU A 180 -29.17 -1.16 -10.10
CA LEU A 180 -27.99 -1.29 -10.94
C LEU A 180 -26.71 -1.25 -10.12
N LEU A 181 -25.68 -1.96 -10.60
CA LEU A 181 -24.34 -1.96 -10.07
C LEU A 181 -23.34 -1.66 -11.19
N ALA A 182 -22.58 -0.59 -11.05
CA ALA A 182 -21.39 -0.32 -11.85
C ALA A 182 -20.14 -0.79 -11.07
N TYR A 183 -19.26 -1.55 -11.72
CA TYR A 183 -18.00 -1.99 -11.10
C TYR A 183 -16.87 -2.07 -12.12
N ALA A 184 -15.68 -1.79 -11.68
CA ALA A 184 -14.46 -1.72 -12.49
C ALA A 184 -13.50 -2.83 -12.09
N VAL A 185 -12.90 -3.52 -13.08
CA VAL A 185 -12.05 -4.69 -12.89
C VAL A 185 -10.72 -4.51 -13.59
N ASP A 186 -9.62 -4.76 -12.87
CA ASP A 186 -8.29 -5.00 -13.45
C ASP A 186 -7.97 -6.51 -13.44
N THR A 187 -7.42 -7.00 -14.54
CA THR A 187 -7.02 -8.41 -14.73
C THR A 187 -5.54 -8.59 -15.04
N THR A 188 -4.77 -7.53 -14.93
CA THR A 188 -3.35 -7.47 -15.33
C THR A 188 -2.42 -7.05 -14.20
N GLY A 189 -2.89 -6.21 -13.28
CA GLY A 189 -2.09 -5.54 -12.27
C GLY A 189 -1.49 -4.21 -12.74
N ALA A 190 -1.89 -3.75 -13.94
CA ALA A 190 -1.45 -2.47 -14.49
C ALA A 190 -2.31 -1.29 -14.03
N GLU A 191 -3.27 -1.51 -13.13
CA GLU A 191 -4.23 -0.50 -12.65
C GLU A 191 -5.10 0.11 -13.77
N GLU A 192 -5.27 -0.62 -14.87
CA GLU A 192 -6.19 -0.27 -15.95
C GLU A 192 -7.48 -1.05 -15.81
N TYR A 193 -8.59 -0.34 -15.64
CA TYR A 193 -9.86 -0.99 -15.33
C TYR A 193 -10.81 -1.02 -16.51
N THR A 194 -11.63 -2.08 -16.54
CA THR A 194 -12.80 -2.17 -17.44
C THR A 194 -14.07 -2.04 -16.60
N LEU A 195 -14.93 -1.09 -16.98
CA LEU A 195 -16.23 -0.86 -16.34
C LEU A 195 -17.27 -1.84 -16.89
N TYR A 196 -17.99 -2.47 -15.96
CA TYR A 196 -19.15 -3.32 -16.19
C TYR A 196 -20.37 -2.75 -15.47
N ILE A 197 -21.54 -2.90 -16.08
CA ILE A 197 -22.83 -2.55 -15.47
C ILE A 197 -23.68 -3.80 -15.36
N LYS A 198 -24.21 -4.05 -14.16
CA LYS A 198 -25.03 -5.21 -13.83
C LYS A 198 -26.43 -4.78 -13.41
N ASP A 199 -27.47 -5.39 -14.01
CA ASP A 199 -28.83 -5.34 -13.53
C ASP A 199 -28.98 -6.31 -12.37
N LEU A 200 -29.26 -5.79 -11.17
CA LEU A 200 -29.38 -6.58 -9.96
C LEU A 200 -30.70 -7.29 -9.84
N SER A 201 -31.76 -6.84 -10.54
CA SER A 201 -33.06 -7.46 -10.56
C SER A 201 -33.10 -8.70 -11.47
N ALA A 202 -32.42 -8.60 -12.61
CA ALA A 202 -32.31 -9.69 -13.59
C ALA A 202 -31.07 -10.58 -13.35
N ASP A 203 -30.16 -10.21 -12.43
CA ASP A 203 -28.85 -10.83 -12.21
C ASP A 203 -28.04 -11.01 -13.51
N SER A 204 -28.06 -9.98 -14.36
CA SER A 204 -27.46 -10.02 -15.70
C SER A 204 -26.57 -8.81 -15.97
N LEU A 205 -25.51 -9.04 -16.76
CA LEU A 205 -24.63 -7.97 -17.22
C LEU A 205 -25.20 -7.30 -18.48
N TYR A 206 -25.10 -5.98 -18.54
CA TYR A 206 -25.26 -5.28 -19.81
C TYR A 206 -24.12 -5.66 -20.76
N ARG A 207 -24.41 -5.66 -22.06
CA ARG A 207 -23.40 -6.02 -23.08
C ARG A 207 -22.32 -4.96 -23.26
N GLU A 208 -22.63 -3.74 -22.87
CA GLU A 208 -21.71 -2.60 -23.02
C GLU A 208 -20.69 -2.65 -21.88
N THR A 209 -19.41 -2.53 -22.26
CA THR A 209 -18.28 -2.39 -21.34
C THR A 209 -17.45 -1.20 -21.78
N ILE A 210 -16.84 -0.49 -20.83
CA ILE A 210 -15.98 0.66 -21.09
C ILE A 210 -14.60 0.32 -20.55
N ALA A 211 -13.62 0.20 -21.45
CA ALA A 211 -12.24 -0.12 -21.10
C ALA A 211 -11.41 1.14 -20.82
N ALA A 212 -10.24 0.95 -20.22
CA ALA A 212 -9.24 1.98 -19.92
C ALA A 212 -9.77 3.14 -19.06
N ILE A 213 -10.62 2.82 -18.08
CA ILE A 213 -11.00 3.77 -17.04
C ILE A 213 -10.04 3.67 -15.84
N ASP A 214 -9.96 4.73 -15.03
CA ASP A 214 -9.12 4.77 -13.84
C ASP A 214 -9.79 4.23 -12.56
N GLY A 215 -11.06 3.80 -12.64
CA GLY A 215 -11.87 3.39 -11.51
C GLY A 215 -12.70 4.52 -10.89
N TYR A 216 -12.47 5.78 -11.20
CA TYR A 216 -13.36 6.87 -10.78
C TYR A 216 -14.64 6.87 -11.61
N MET A 217 -15.75 6.60 -10.93
CA MET A 217 -17.09 6.62 -11.54
C MET A 217 -18.14 7.05 -10.53
N GLN A 218 -19.23 7.69 -11.02
CA GLN A 218 -20.30 8.15 -10.16
C GLN A 218 -21.65 8.21 -10.88
N TRP A 219 -22.72 7.70 -10.22
CA TRP A 219 -24.09 7.81 -10.71
C TRP A 219 -24.67 9.21 -10.47
N ALA A 220 -25.39 9.75 -11.45
CA ALA A 220 -26.36 10.82 -11.20
C ALA A 220 -27.57 10.30 -10.40
N ASN A 221 -28.46 11.19 -9.97
CA ASN A 221 -29.65 10.79 -9.22
C ASN A 221 -30.78 10.24 -10.12
N ASP A 222 -30.71 10.40 -11.44
CA ASP A 222 -31.69 9.90 -12.40
C ASP A 222 -31.66 8.37 -12.57
N ASN A 223 -30.71 7.66 -11.92
CA ASN A 223 -30.53 6.22 -12.00
C ASN A 223 -30.22 5.68 -13.41
N ARG A 224 -29.77 6.54 -14.30
CA ARG A 224 -29.54 6.22 -15.70
C ARG A 224 -28.23 6.77 -16.23
N THR A 225 -27.77 7.88 -15.67
CA THR A 225 -26.55 8.54 -16.10
C THR A 225 -25.40 8.19 -15.17
N ILE A 226 -24.27 7.71 -15.72
CA ILE A 226 -23.03 7.47 -15.02
C ILE A 226 -21.91 8.33 -15.62
N PHE A 227 -21.12 8.92 -14.77
CA PHE A 227 -19.90 9.65 -15.12
C PHE A 227 -18.69 8.77 -14.82
N TYR A 228 -17.70 8.79 -15.71
CA TYR A 228 -16.47 8.02 -15.55
C TYR A 228 -15.28 8.78 -16.12
N VAL A 229 -14.08 8.43 -15.63
CA VAL A 229 -12.82 9.07 -16.01
C VAL A 229 -11.96 8.09 -16.79
N MET A 230 -11.31 8.58 -17.84
CA MET A 230 -10.37 7.80 -18.65
C MET A 230 -8.94 8.29 -18.47
N TYR A 231 -8.00 7.35 -18.62
CA TYR A 231 -6.57 7.61 -18.68
C TYR A 231 -6.11 8.17 -20.02
N ASP A 232 -5.00 8.94 -19.98
CA ASP A 232 -4.15 9.18 -21.16
C ASP A 232 -3.09 8.06 -21.31
N ALA A 233 -2.20 8.22 -22.29
CA ALA A 233 -1.14 7.27 -22.56
C ALA A 233 -0.09 7.15 -21.41
N MET A 234 -0.05 8.14 -20.51
CA MET A 234 0.82 8.17 -19.34
C MET A 234 0.07 7.72 -18.07
N GLN A 235 -1.07 7.02 -18.22
CA GLN A 235 -1.94 6.57 -17.13
C GLN A 235 -2.41 7.69 -16.20
N ARG A 236 -2.52 8.91 -16.72
CA ARG A 236 -3.06 10.04 -16.00
C ARG A 236 -4.57 10.13 -16.24
N PRO A 237 -5.44 10.13 -15.21
CA PRO A 237 -6.87 10.38 -15.37
C PRO A 237 -7.08 11.84 -15.81
N TYR A 238 -7.62 12.04 -17.03
CA TYR A 238 -7.64 13.38 -17.64
C TYR A 238 -8.90 13.75 -18.39
N ARG A 239 -9.78 12.78 -18.71
CA ARG A 239 -11.03 13.04 -19.42
C ARG A 239 -12.22 12.54 -18.63
N LEU A 240 -13.23 13.42 -18.47
CA LEU A 240 -14.53 13.06 -17.90
C LEU A 240 -15.52 12.80 -19.03
N TYR A 241 -16.19 11.66 -18.93
CA TYR A 241 -17.27 11.26 -19.83
C TYR A 241 -18.59 11.10 -19.09
N ARG A 242 -19.70 11.35 -19.82
CA ARG A 242 -21.06 11.04 -19.39
C ARG A 242 -21.59 9.91 -20.27
N HIS A 243 -21.94 8.80 -19.64
CA HIS A 243 -22.61 7.67 -20.27
C HIS A 243 -24.07 7.63 -19.83
N VAL A 244 -24.99 7.54 -20.81
CA VAL A 244 -26.44 7.43 -20.53
C VAL A 244 -26.92 6.07 -20.96
N LEU A 245 -27.32 5.24 -19.99
CA LEU A 245 -27.85 3.91 -20.26
C LEU A 245 -29.06 3.97 -21.19
N PHE A 246 -29.13 3.03 -22.13
CA PHE A 246 -30.22 2.91 -23.10
C PHE A 246 -30.35 4.09 -24.07
N ALA A 247 -29.29 4.88 -24.25
CA ALA A 247 -29.29 5.91 -25.27
C ALA A 247 -29.29 5.29 -26.69
N PRO A 248 -30.06 5.83 -27.64
CA PRO A 248 -30.18 5.22 -28.98
C PRO A 248 -28.88 5.24 -29.77
N ASP A 249 -28.08 6.27 -29.58
CA ASP A 249 -26.82 6.55 -30.29
C ASP A 249 -25.60 5.88 -29.67
N ARG A 250 -25.72 5.35 -28.43
CA ARG A 250 -24.63 4.69 -27.68
C ARG A 250 -23.32 5.44 -27.67
N LYS A 251 -23.34 6.76 -27.86
CA LYS A 251 -22.16 7.61 -27.83
C LYS A 251 -22.07 8.33 -26.51
N ASP A 252 -20.89 8.24 -25.89
CA ASP A 252 -20.61 8.94 -24.64
C ASP A 252 -20.19 10.38 -24.93
N ASP A 253 -20.69 11.30 -24.10
CA ASP A 253 -20.34 12.71 -24.19
C ASP A 253 -19.06 12.97 -23.40
N MET A 254 -18.00 13.44 -24.06
CA MET A 254 -16.84 13.98 -23.38
C MET A 254 -17.17 15.37 -22.84
N LEU A 255 -17.14 15.53 -21.52
CA LEU A 255 -17.55 16.77 -20.84
C LEU A 255 -16.37 17.68 -20.51
N TYR A 256 -15.22 17.09 -20.24
CA TYR A 256 -14.03 17.83 -19.84
C TYR A 256 -12.76 17.08 -20.24
N GLN A 257 -11.72 17.82 -20.56
CA GLN A 257 -10.36 17.31 -20.74
C GLN A 257 -9.39 18.24 -20.01
N GLU A 258 -8.58 17.68 -19.12
CA GLU A 258 -7.48 18.39 -18.47
C GLU A 258 -6.22 18.33 -19.35
N ASN A 259 -5.69 19.49 -19.70
CA ASN A 259 -4.52 19.60 -20.57
C ASN A 259 -3.22 19.85 -19.79
N ASP A 260 -3.30 20.29 -18.56
CA ASP A 260 -2.12 20.43 -17.70
C ASP A 260 -1.76 19.04 -17.14
N GLU A 261 -0.63 18.50 -17.58
CA GLU A 261 -0.19 17.14 -17.23
C GLU A 261 0.13 16.95 -15.75
N ARG A 262 0.20 18.03 -14.96
CA ARG A 262 0.38 17.96 -13.51
C ARG A 262 -0.90 17.57 -12.76
N PHE A 263 -2.08 17.72 -13.40
CA PHE A 263 -3.36 17.52 -12.73
C PHE A 263 -4.00 16.18 -13.07
N PHE A 264 -4.53 15.54 -12.05
CA PHE A 264 -5.42 14.39 -12.15
C PHE A 264 -6.87 14.84 -12.06
N LEU A 265 -7.72 14.20 -12.84
CA LEU A 265 -9.15 14.45 -12.85
C LEU A 265 -9.89 13.34 -12.07
N GLY A 266 -10.76 13.73 -11.17
CA GLY A 266 -11.61 12.82 -10.41
C GLY A 266 -13.09 13.19 -10.53
N ILE A 267 -13.98 12.25 -10.19
CA ILE A 267 -15.42 12.47 -10.09
C ILE A 267 -15.96 11.89 -8.78
N GLY A 268 -16.64 12.73 -8.00
CA GLY A 268 -17.26 12.37 -6.74
C GLY A 268 -18.70 12.86 -6.64
N LYS A 269 -19.31 12.69 -5.47
CA LYS A 269 -20.62 13.24 -5.15
C LYS A 269 -20.61 13.65 -3.68
N THR A 270 -21.18 14.82 -3.39
CA THR A 270 -21.34 15.28 -2.00
C THR A 270 -22.15 14.28 -1.18
N ARG A 271 -21.88 14.17 0.12
CA ARG A 271 -22.62 13.28 1.04
C ARG A 271 -24.11 13.60 1.06
N SER A 272 -24.49 14.87 0.91
CA SER A 272 -25.88 15.32 0.74
C SER A 272 -26.54 14.78 -0.53
N ARG A 273 -25.81 14.14 -1.44
CA ARG A 273 -26.21 13.65 -2.77
C ARG A 273 -26.70 14.76 -3.73
N LYS A 274 -26.53 16.03 -3.36
CA LYS A 274 -27.03 17.16 -4.15
C LYS A 274 -26.14 17.45 -5.36
N PHE A 275 -24.82 17.38 -5.20
CA PHE A 275 -23.88 17.74 -6.26
C PHE A 275 -22.97 16.60 -6.65
N LEU A 276 -22.77 16.42 -7.95
CA LEU A 276 -21.62 15.74 -8.51
C LEU A 276 -20.45 16.75 -8.50
N LEU A 277 -19.28 16.29 -8.09
CA LEU A 277 -18.07 17.09 -7.97
C LEU A 277 -17.02 16.53 -8.93
N MET A 278 -16.62 17.30 -9.92
CA MET A 278 -15.42 17.04 -10.70
C MET A 278 -14.27 17.80 -10.04
N ASN A 279 -13.20 17.11 -9.69
CA ASN A 279 -12.00 17.72 -9.13
C ASN A 279 -10.80 17.52 -10.04
N LEU A 280 -9.95 18.54 -10.06
CA LEU A 280 -8.64 18.56 -10.69
C LEU A 280 -7.63 18.80 -9.59
N GLU A 281 -6.66 17.89 -9.44
CA GLU A 281 -5.74 17.89 -8.32
C GLU A 281 -4.31 17.64 -8.78
N SER A 282 -3.40 18.55 -8.41
CA SER A 282 -1.95 18.34 -8.46
C SER A 282 -1.42 18.10 -7.04
N LYS A 283 -0.13 17.96 -6.86
CA LYS A 283 0.49 17.83 -5.53
C LYS A 283 0.36 19.11 -4.67
N THR A 284 0.05 20.25 -5.29
CA THR A 284 0.09 21.57 -4.62
C THR A 284 -1.14 22.44 -4.89
N ALA A 285 -2.03 22.06 -5.79
CA ALA A 285 -3.20 22.88 -6.14
C ALA A 285 -4.41 22.02 -6.50
N THR A 286 -5.61 22.56 -6.19
CA THR A 286 -6.88 21.92 -6.55
C THR A 286 -7.84 22.89 -7.25
N GLU A 287 -8.76 22.32 -8.04
CA GLU A 287 -9.88 23.02 -8.66
C GLU A 287 -11.11 22.13 -8.65
N TYR A 288 -12.27 22.68 -8.26
CA TYR A 288 -13.52 21.91 -8.22
C TYR A 288 -14.60 22.55 -9.08
N TYR A 289 -15.34 21.65 -9.73
CA TYR A 289 -16.57 21.97 -10.45
C TYR A 289 -17.73 21.19 -9.85
N CYS A 290 -18.93 21.75 -9.89
CA CYS A 290 -20.13 21.05 -9.44
C CYS A 290 -21.20 21.01 -10.52
N LEU A 291 -21.98 19.93 -10.50
CA LEU A 291 -23.18 19.72 -11.30
C LEU A 291 -24.29 19.23 -10.38
N ASP A 292 -25.50 19.77 -10.53
CA ASP A 292 -26.68 19.27 -9.82
C ASP A 292 -26.92 17.80 -10.18
N ALA A 293 -26.84 16.91 -9.19
CA ALA A 293 -26.97 15.47 -9.42
C ALA A 293 -28.36 15.03 -9.91
N ASP A 294 -29.39 15.87 -9.72
CA ASP A 294 -30.74 15.66 -10.23
C ASP A 294 -30.91 16.07 -11.70
N ASN A 295 -29.98 16.90 -12.22
CA ASN A 295 -29.99 17.46 -13.57
C ASN A 295 -28.71 17.08 -14.34
N PRO A 296 -28.43 15.79 -14.61
CA PRO A 296 -27.15 15.32 -15.14
C PRO A 296 -26.87 15.75 -16.59
N ARG A 297 -27.81 16.39 -17.27
CA ARG A 297 -27.65 16.93 -18.63
C ARG A 297 -27.08 18.32 -18.65
N ASP A 298 -27.12 19.04 -17.52
CA ASP A 298 -26.55 20.38 -17.39
C ASP A 298 -25.01 20.32 -17.48
N SER A 299 -24.37 21.49 -17.50
CA SER A 299 -22.93 21.61 -17.53
C SER A 299 -22.35 21.76 -16.12
N PHE A 300 -21.15 21.23 -15.92
CA PHE A 300 -20.37 21.50 -14.72
C PHE A 300 -20.03 23.00 -14.64
N ARG A 301 -20.21 23.61 -13.48
CA ARG A 301 -19.79 24.97 -13.18
C ARG A 301 -18.64 24.98 -12.21
N VAL A 302 -17.65 25.84 -12.45
CA VAL A 302 -16.53 26.00 -11.51
C VAL A 302 -17.03 26.51 -10.15
N ILE A 303 -16.50 25.97 -9.07
CA ILE A 303 -16.72 26.45 -7.71
C ILE A 303 -15.67 27.52 -7.38
N LEU A 304 -14.41 27.14 -7.44
CA LEU A 304 -13.25 28.02 -7.34
C LEU A 304 -12.20 27.57 -8.34
N SER A 305 -11.69 28.51 -9.13
CA SER A 305 -10.57 28.27 -10.03
C SER A 305 -9.29 27.99 -9.24
N ARG A 306 -8.42 27.14 -9.80
CA ARG A 306 -7.12 26.83 -9.21
C ARG A 306 -6.24 28.05 -9.04
N VAL A 307 -5.52 28.09 -7.94
CA VAL A 307 -4.46 29.04 -7.65
C VAL A 307 -3.22 28.22 -7.29
N ALA A 308 -2.06 28.61 -7.81
CA ALA A 308 -0.82 27.91 -7.50
C ALA A 308 -0.59 27.82 -5.98
N GLU A 309 -0.16 26.66 -5.50
CA GLU A 309 0.09 26.36 -4.09
C GLU A 309 -1.14 26.43 -3.17
N VAL A 310 -2.36 26.49 -3.75
CA VAL A 310 -3.61 26.51 -2.98
C VAL A 310 -4.38 25.22 -3.23
N GLU A 311 -4.52 24.46 -2.17
CA GLU A 311 -5.31 23.24 -2.08
C GLU A 311 -6.62 23.53 -1.34
N TYR A 312 -7.72 22.92 -1.77
CA TYR A 312 -8.95 22.89 -1.00
C TYR A 312 -9.76 21.64 -1.29
N TYR A 313 -10.51 21.18 -0.29
CA TYR A 313 -11.45 20.06 -0.34
C TYR A 313 -12.81 20.57 0.05
N ILE A 314 -13.88 19.99 -0.53
CA ILE A 314 -15.21 20.58 -0.43
C ILE A 314 -16.26 19.54 -0.04
N GLU A 315 -17.22 19.96 0.79
CA GLU A 315 -18.47 19.27 1.07
C GLU A 315 -19.63 20.26 1.08
N HIS A 316 -20.87 19.72 1.03
CA HIS A 316 -22.09 20.51 0.92
C HIS A 316 -23.10 20.16 2.01
N ASN A 317 -23.72 21.22 2.59
CA ASN A 317 -24.88 21.08 3.47
C ASN A 317 -25.83 22.29 3.30
N ALA A 318 -27.08 22.00 3.05
CA ALA A 318 -28.15 22.97 2.84
C ALA A 318 -27.82 24.00 1.74
N ASP A 319 -27.62 25.25 2.07
CA ASP A 319 -27.28 26.35 1.17
C ASP A 319 -25.79 26.71 1.16
N LYS A 320 -24.92 25.87 1.77
CA LYS A 320 -23.50 26.16 1.96
C LYS A 320 -22.58 25.10 1.39
N PHE A 321 -21.43 25.54 0.93
CA PHE A 321 -20.23 24.75 0.79
C PHE A 321 -19.31 24.97 1.98
N TYR A 322 -18.64 23.93 2.40
CA TYR A 322 -17.57 23.91 3.39
C TYR A 322 -16.25 23.62 2.70
N PHE A 323 -15.22 24.39 3.02
CA PHE A 323 -13.90 24.27 2.40
C PHE A 323 -12.85 24.03 3.47
N LEU A 324 -12.13 22.93 3.36
CA LEU A 324 -10.87 22.72 4.04
C LEU A 324 -9.76 23.19 3.12
N THR A 325 -8.99 24.23 3.48
CA THR A 325 -8.03 24.85 2.56
C THR A 325 -6.76 25.30 3.25
N ASN A 326 -5.64 25.26 2.52
CA ASN A 326 -4.37 25.85 2.92
C ASN A 326 -4.22 27.33 2.53
N ASP A 327 -5.24 27.94 1.91
CA ASP A 327 -5.23 29.36 1.54
C ASP A 327 -5.00 30.22 2.78
N HIS A 328 -3.84 30.93 2.86
CA HIS A 328 -3.33 31.65 4.03
C HIS A 328 -3.27 30.81 5.33
N ALA A 329 -3.14 29.47 5.22
CA ALA A 329 -3.18 28.55 6.34
C ALA A 329 -2.34 27.30 6.06
N LYS A 330 -1.05 27.33 6.34
CA LYS A 330 -0.12 26.22 6.01
C LYS A 330 -0.65 24.83 6.45
N ASN A 331 -1.16 24.71 7.66
CA ASN A 331 -1.74 23.49 8.22
C ASN A 331 -3.26 23.39 7.99
N PHE A 332 -3.77 24.06 6.99
CA PHE A 332 -5.17 24.19 6.62
C PHE A 332 -6.05 24.92 7.65
N ARG A 333 -7.17 25.41 7.19
CA ARG A 333 -8.28 26.00 7.94
C ARG A 333 -9.61 25.53 7.35
N LEU A 334 -10.68 25.61 8.13
CA LEU A 334 -12.02 25.25 7.67
C LEU A 334 -12.86 26.54 7.55
N VAL A 335 -13.44 26.74 6.38
CA VAL A 335 -14.31 27.89 6.08
C VAL A 335 -15.62 27.41 5.43
N GLU A 336 -16.67 28.26 5.47
CA GLU A 336 -17.92 28.04 4.75
C GLU A 336 -18.27 29.22 3.86
N ALA A 337 -19.06 28.98 2.80
CA ALA A 337 -19.65 30.04 1.96
C ALA A 337 -21.00 29.60 1.37
N PRO A 338 -21.86 30.54 0.96
CA PRO A 338 -23.10 30.20 0.26
C PRO A 338 -22.83 29.49 -1.07
N VAL A 339 -23.63 28.47 -1.43
CA VAL A 339 -23.54 27.75 -2.71
C VAL A 339 -23.63 28.70 -3.92
N THR A 340 -24.39 29.79 -3.77
CA THR A 340 -24.59 30.80 -4.84
C THR A 340 -23.41 31.77 -4.98
N GLN A 341 -22.57 31.89 -3.96
CA GLN A 341 -21.44 32.81 -3.86
C GLN A 341 -20.25 32.11 -3.14
N PRO A 342 -19.65 31.09 -3.76
CA PRO A 342 -18.62 30.30 -3.08
C PRO A 342 -17.25 31.00 -3.01
N GLY A 343 -17.11 32.17 -3.62
CA GLY A 343 -15.87 32.95 -3.70
C GLY A 343 -15.28 33.32 -2.36
N ARG A 344 -13.95 33.52 -2.34
CA ARG A 344 -13.15 33.82 -1.14
C ARG A 344 -13.67 35.03 -0.35
N ASP A 345 -14.24 36.04 -1.02
CA ASP A 345 -14.81 37.24 -0.38
C ASP A 345 -16.03 36.94 0.49
N HIS A 346 -16.64 35.79 0.37
CA HIS A 346 -17.81 35.35 1.13
C HIS A 346 -17.47 34.25 2.15
N TRP A 347 -16.18 33.93 2.34
CA TRP A 347 -15.78 32.94 3.31
C TRP A 347 -15.96 33.38 4.75
N ARG A 348 -16.61 32.53 5.52
CA ARG A 348 -16.69 32.67 6.97
C ARG A 348 -15.84 31.56 7.61
N GLU A 349 -14.89 31.92 8.43
CA GLU A 349 -14.00 30.98 9.10
C GLU A 349 -14.74 30.23 10.22
N LEU A 350 -14.57 28.89 10.25
CA LEU A 350 -15.08 27.97 11.25
C LEU A 350 -13.98 27.47 12.17
N ILE A 351 -12.84 27.09 11.58
CA ILE A 351 -11.63 26.69 12.30
C ILE A 351 -10.47 27.51 11.73
N PRO A 352 -9.84 28.36 12.55
CA PRO A 352 -8.71 29.18 12.10
C PRO A 352 -7.46 28.34 11.85
N ALA A 353 -6.52 28.92 11.10
CA ALA A 353 -5.19 28.38 10.91
C ALA A 353 -4.45 28.18 12.23
N SER A 354 -3.67 27.11 12.34
CA SER A 354 -2.86 26.79 13.52
C SER A 354 -1.51 26.21 13.12
N ASP A 355 -0.44 26.69 13.76
CA ASP A 355 0.91 26.12 13.55
C ASP A 355 1.09 24.76 14.23
N SER A 356 0.27 24.45 15.24
CA SER A 356 0.39 23.23 16.06
C SER A 356 -0.64 22.16 15.74
N VAL A 357 -1.68 22.49 14.97
CA VAL A 357 -2.75 21.56 14.58
C VAL A 357 -2.84 21.53 13.06
N TYR A 358 -2.66 20.35 12.49
CA TYR A 358 -2.84 20.11 11.06
C TYR A 358 -4.22 19.49 10.80
N LEU A 359 -5.01 20.11 9.93
CA LEU A 359 -6.32 19.59 9.53
C LEU A 359 -6.13 18.70 8.29
N GLU A 360 -6.41 17.41 8.43
CA GLU A 360 -6.18 16.40 7.37
C GLU A 360 -7.42 16.18 6.49
N GLY A 361 -8.62 16.40 7.03
CA GLY A 361 -9.85 16.12 6.30
C GLY A 361 -11.08 16.42 7.15
N PHE A 362 -12.24 16.32 6.56
CA PHE A 362 -13.50 16.46 7.26
C PHE A 362 -14.65 15.72 6.55
N ASP A 363 -15.66 15.37 7.33
CA ASP A 363 -16.96 14.89 6.83
C ASP A 363 -18.06 15.86 7.24
N CYS A 364 -19.04 16.07 6.35
CA CYS A 364 -20.19 16.90 6.59
C CYS A 364 -21.47 16.07 6.66
N PHE A 365 -22.13 16.11 7.82
CA PHE A 365 -23.47 15.54 8.07
C PHE A 365 -24.47 16.68 8.23
N ARG A 366 -25.76 16.34 8.24
CA ARG A 366 -26.82 17.37 8.36
C ARG A 366 -26.63 18.31 9.55
N ASP A 367 -26.32 17.74 10.73
CA ASP A 367 -26.25 18.51 11.99
C ASP A 367 -24.83 18.59 12.56
N HIS A 368 -23.83 17.94 11.93
CA HIS A 368 -22.47 17.88 12.46
C HIS A 368 -21.40 17.97 11.35
N LEU A 369 -20.27 18.60 11.70
CA LEU A 369 -19.00 18.43 11.00
C LEU A 369 -18.08 17.58 11.86
N THR A 370 -17.40 16.62 11.25
CA THR A 370 -16.31 15.86 11.88
C THR A 370 -15.02 16.18 11.18
N VAL A 371 -14.03 16.67 11.92
CA VAL A 371 -12.75 17.13 11.39
C VAL A 371 -11.64 16.24 11.92
N TYR A 372 -10.84 15.71 11.00
CA TYR A 372 -9.70 14.85 11.29
C TYR A 372 -8.47 15.74 11.38
N GLU A 373 -7.82 15.72 12.53
CA GLU A 373 -6.71 16.61 12.87
C GLU A 373 -5.50 15.81 13.31
N ARG A 374 -4.31 16.42 13.20
CA ARG A 374 -3.11 15.98 13.92
C ARG A 374 -2.63 17.04 14.88
N HIS A 375 -2.24 16.58 16.06
CA HIS A 375 -1.57 17.40 17.06
C HIS A 375 -0.40 16.61 17.65
N GLN A 376 0.80 17.18 17.57
CA GLN A 376 2.03 16.51 18.03
C GLN A 376 2.25 15.11 17.42
N GLY A 377 1.86 14.92 16.17
CA GLY A 377 2.02 13.66 15.42
C GLY A 377 1.01 12.57 15.78
N LEU A 378 -0.05 12.86 16.52
CA LEU A 378 -1.13 11.92 16.82
C LEU A 378 -2.43 12.39 16.17
N PRO A 379 -3.20 11.48 15.55
CA PRO A 379 -4.48 11.82 14.97
C PRO A 379 -5.51 12.14 16.08
N ARG A 380 -6.42 13.09 15.79
CA ARG A 380 -7.46 13.53 16.71
C ARG A 380 -8.74 13.82 15.95
N LEU A 381 -9.89 13.52 16.54
CA LEU A 381 -11.21 13.80 15.99
C LEU A 381 -11.83 15.00 16.70
N ARG A 382 -12.13 16.08 15.94
CA ARG A 382 -12.97 17.18 16.38
C ARG A 382 -14.37 17.00 15.82
N VAL A 383 -15.38 17.22 16.64
CA VAL A 383 -16.81 17.23 16.27
C VAL A 383 -17.37 18.60 16.52
N ILE A 384 -18.02 19.19 15.52
CA ILE A 384 -18.70 20.49 15.61
C ILE A 384 -20.20 20.25 15.42
N ASP A 385 -21.02 20.70 16.37
CA ASP A 385 -22.48 20.74 16.22
C ASP A 385 -22.86 22.00 15.41
N LEU A 386 -23.39 21.82 14.21
CA LEU A 386 -23.74 22.92 13.30
C LEU A 386 -24.94 23.76 13.78
N ARG A 387 -25.75 23.23 14.73
CA ARG A 387 -26.90 23.92 15.29
C ARG A 387 -26.50 24.95 16.37
N THR A 388 -25.45 24.64 17.13
CA THR A 388 -24.99 25.46 18.24
C THR A 388 -23.66 26.18 17.99
N GLY A 389 -22.84 25.62 17.08
CA GLY A 389 -21.45 26.02 16.84
C GLY A 389 -20.45 25.51 17.90
N GLU A 390 -20.92 24.74 18.88
CA GLU A 390 -20.05 24.15 19.89
C GLU A 390 -19.22 23.01 19.30
N PHE A 391 -18.02 22.77 19.85
CA PHE A 391 -17.19 21.63 19.44
C PHE A 391 -16.58 20.93 20.64
N TYR A 392 -16.16 19.67 20.40
CA TYR A 392 -15.39 18.86 21.33
C TYR A 392 -14.41 17.94 20.59
N HIS A 393 -13.44 17.36 21.33
CA HIS A 393 -12.56 16.33 20.81
C HIS A 393 -12.93 14.97 21.38
N ALA A 394 -12.96 13.94 20.52
CA ALA A 394 -13.10 12.57 20.96
C ALA A 394 -11.78 12.04 21.51
N GLU A 395 -11.85 11.30 22.62
CA GLU A 395 -10.68 10.72 23.29
C GLU A 395 -10.44 9.28 22.84
N PHE A 396 -9.15 8.91 22.70
CA PHE A 396 -8.72 7.56 22.41
C PHE A 396 -7.75 7.07 23.49
N PRO A 397 -7.83 5.77 23.91
CA PRO A 397 -7.20 5.32 25.16
C PRO A 397 -5.71 4.99 25.03
N GLU A 398 -5.17 4.80 23.84
CA GLU A 398 -3.79 4.33 23.64
C GLU A 398 -2.84 5.50 23.35
N PRO A 399 -1.59 5.44 23.81
CA PRO A 399 -0.62 6.51 23.59
C PRO A 399 -0.10 6.61 22.15
N VAL A 400 -0.28 5.53 21.36
CA VAL A 400 0.12 5.44 19.95
C VAL A 400 -0.95 4.64 19.22
N TYR A 401 -1.68 5.28 18.34
CA TYR A 401 -2.81 4.71 17.62
C TYR A 401 -3.01 5.41 16.28
N SER A 402 -3.84 4.81 15.45
CA SER A 402 -4.42 5.42 14.27
C SER A 402 -5.94 5.24 14.26
N PHE A 403 -6.63 6.17 13.65
CA PHE A 403 -8.03 6.04 13.31
C PHE A 403 -8.31 6.79 12.00
N TRP A 404 -9.35 6.37 11.32
CA TRP A 404 -9.86 7.05 10.12
C TRP A 404 -11.35 6.79 9.98
N PRO A 405 -12.10 7.67 9.28
CA PRO A 405 -13.51 7.42 9.03
C PRO A 405 -13.68 6.12 8.24
N ALA A 406 -14.65 5.32 8.59
CA ALA A 406 -15.18 4.31 7.69
C ALA A 406 -16.05 4.99 6.63
N ARG A 407 -16.58 4.23 5.69
CA ARG A 407 -17.57 4.76 4.79
C ARG A 407 -18.83 5.15 5.60
N ASN A 408 -19.21 6.43 5.54
CA ASN A 408 -20.36 7.01 6.22
C ASN A 408 -21.34 7.57 5.19
N PRO A 409 -22.13 6.72 4.48
CA PRO A 409 -22.93 7.15 3.33
C PRO A 409 -24.20 7.91 3.67
N ASP A 410 -24.68 7.81 4.91
CA ASP A 410 -25.90 8.48 5.36
C ASP A 410 -25.59 9.92 5.82
N PHE A 411 -26.18 10.89 5.13
CA PHE A 411 -26.04 12.29 5.48
C PHE A 411 -26.86 12.67 6.74
N ASN A 412 -27.99 11.98 6.98
CA ASN A 412 -28.92 12.29 8.05
C ASN A 412 -28.65 11.50 9.34
N THR A 413 -27.41 11.18 9.62
CA THR A 413 -27.03 10.38 10.79
C THR A 413 -26.30 11.21 11.84
N ASP A 414 -26.50 10.85 13.12
CA ASP A 414 -25.70 11.28 14.26
C ASP A 414 -24.65 10.25 14.66
N GLN A 415 -24.50 9.16 13.86
CA GLN A 415 -23.53 8.11 14.10
C GLN A 415 -22.37 8.23 13.11
N LEU A 416 -21.16 8.44 13.63
CA LEU A 416 -19.93 8.38 12.86
C LEU A 416 -19.31 6.99 13.01
N ARG A 417 -19.20 6.23 11.92
CA ARG A 417 -18.42 5.00 11.92
C ARG A 417 -16.96 5.30 11.71
N ILE A 418 -16.11 4.81 12.61
CA ILE A 418 -14.67 4.95 12.56
C ILE A 418 -13.97 3.60 12.61
N ASN A 419 -12.87 3.49 11.91
CA ASN A 419 -11.89 2.43 12.05
C ASN A 419 -10.82 2.90 13.05
N TYR A 420 -10.40 2.01 13.91
CA TYR A 420 -9.37 2.26 14.91
C TYR A 420 -8.39 1.08 14.99
N MET A 421 -7.13 1.36 15.12
CA MET A 421 -6.11 0.36 15.42
C MET A 421 -4.91 0.98 16.11
N SER A 422 -4.05 0.12 16.66
CA SER A 422 -2.71 0.47 17.12
C SER A 422 -1.72 -0.61 16.73
N LEU A 423 -0.48 -0.53 17.15
CA LEU A 423 0.48 -1.63 16.95
C LEU A 423 0.10 -2.93 17.68
N VAL A 424 -0.79 -2.87 18.70
CA VAL A 424 -1.26 -4.02 19.50
C VAL A 424 -2.76 -4.23 19.45
N THR A 425 -3.55 -3.24 19.03
CA THR A 425 -5.00 -3.38 18.90
C THR A 425 -5.35 -3.67 17.44
N PRO A 426 -5.91 -4.87 17.13
CA PRO A 426 -6.40 -5.19 15.80
C PRO A 426 -7.47 -4.21 15.31
N LEU A 427 -7.61 -4.11 13.99
CA LEU A 427 -8.62 -3.26 13.37
C LEU A 427 -9.97 -3.45 14.07
N SER A 428 -10.47 -2.36 14.60
CA SER A 428 -11.72 -2.27 15.36
C SER A 428 -12.62 -1.21 14.73
N VAL A 429 -13.86 -1.59 14.45
CA VAL A 429 -14.87 -0.69 13.88
C VAL A 429 -15.78 -0.25 15.01
N PHE A 430 -15.91 1.07 15.18
CA PHE A 430 -16.79 1.67 16.18
C PHE A 430 -17.84 2.53 15.49
N ASP A 431 -19.05 2.52 16.04
CA ASP A 431 -20.04 3.57 15.81
C ASP A 431 -19.92 4.57 16.98
N TYR A 432 -19.64 5.81 16.65
CA TYR A 432 -19.47 6.91 17.59
C TYR A 432 -20.68 7.85 17.48
N ASP A 433 -21.40 7.99 18.57
CA ASP A 433 -22.57 8.88 18.65
C ASP A 433 -22.09 10.32 18.87
N LEU A 434 -22.39 11.19 17.91
CA LEU A 434 -21.91 12.58 17.86
C LEU A 434 -22.60 13.47 18.91
N ASN A 435 -23.79 13.12 19.40
CA ASN A 435 -24.51 13.85 20.43
C ASN A 435 -24.11 13.40 21.84
N THR A 436 -24.15 12.08 22.11
CA THR A 436 -23.88 11.53 23.44
C THR A 436 -22.40 11.34 23.72
N ARG A 437 -21.53 11.44 22.71
CA ARG A 437 -20.07 11.24 22.77
C ARG A 437 -19.67 9.84 23.21
N THR A 438 -20.54 8.86 22.96
CA THR A 438 -20.30 7.45 23.29
C THR A 438 -19.88 6.67 22.06
N ARG A 439 -19.11 5.59 22.25
CA ARG A 439 -18.72 4.71 21.18
C ARG A 439 -19.14 3.27 21.46
N GLU A 440 -19.68 2.63 20.45
CA GLU A 440 -20.04 1.23 20.45
C GLU A 440 -19.07 0.44 19.56
N LEU A 441 -18.45 -0.61 20.10
CA LEU A 441 -17.64 -1.52 19.31
C LEU A 441 -18.55 -2.42 18.46
N LYS A 442 -18.52 -2.25 17.14
CA LYS A 442 -19.28 -3.09 16.21
C LYS A 442 -18.55 -4.36 15.83
N LYS A 443 -17.22 -4.26 15.67
CA LYS A 443 -16.39 -5.40 15.33
C LYS A 443 -14.93 -5.11 15.71
N ARG A 444 -14.24 -6.15 16.19
CA ARG A 444 -12.78 -6.21 16.22
C ARG A 444 -12.32 -7.40 15.39
N THR A 445 -11.34 -7.21 14.53
CA THR A 445 -10.75 -8.31 13.77
C THR A 445 -10.23 -9.38 14.70
N GLU A 446 -10.76 -10.58 14.60
CA GLU A 446 -10.31 -11.72 15.38
C GLU A 446 -8.97 -12.25 14.86
N VAL A 447 -8.01 -12.40 15.78
CA VAL A 447 -6.69 -12.96 15.47
C VAL A 447 -6.48 -14.17 16.37
N THR A 448 -6.53 -15.36 15.78
CA THR A 448 -6.48 -16.60 16.52
C THR A 448 -5.18 -16.73 17.33
N GLY A 449 -5.31 -16.97 18.62
CA GLY A 449 -4.18 -17.15 19.54
C GLY A 449 -3.47 -15.87 19.98
N TYR A 450 -3.88 -14.70 19.48
CA TYR A 450 -3.31 -13.42 19.87
C TYR A 450 -3.76 -12.99 21.27
N LYS A 451 -2.81 -12.49 22.05
CA LYS A 451 -3.03 -11.93 23.39
C LYS A 451 -2.34 -10.56 23.46
N PRO A 452 -3.08 -9.45 23.38
CA PRO A 452 -2.49 -8.10 23.34
C PRO A 452 -1.62 -7.78 24.55
N ASP A 453 -1.97 -8.31 25.75
CA ASP A 453 -1.23 -8.09 26.99
C ASP A 453 0.20 -8.64 26.97
N LEU A 454 0.54 -9.51 26.02
CA LEU A 454 1.90 -10.02 25.84
C LEU A 454 2.81 -9.01 25.14
N TYR A 455 2.27 -7.96 24.55
CA TYR A 455 3.03 -6.97 23.76
C TYR A 455 2.95 -5.59 24.41
N GLN A 456 3.85 -4.73 24.01
CA GLN A 456 3.94 -3.37 24.51
C GLN A 456 4.28 -2.43 23.38
N THR A 457 3.58 -1.30 23.31
CA THR A 457 3.90 -0.18 22.42
C THR A 457 4.67 0.89 23.16
N LYS A 458 5.49 1.63 22.47
CA LYS A 458 6.20 2.78 22.99
C LYS A 458 6.38 3.83 21.91
N ARG A 459 6.20 5.10 22.24
CA ARG A 459 6.62 6.22 21.41
C ARG A 459 7.98 6.72 21.89
N VAL A 460 8.93 6.82 20.98
CA VAL A 460 10.28 7.34 21.25
C VAL A 460 10.64 8.39 20.23
N PHE A 461 11.69 9.17 20.50
CA PHE A 461 12.14 10.23 19.59
C PHE A 461 13.65 10.10 19.36
N ALA A 462 14.05 10.04 18.10
CA ALA A 462 15.42 10.31 17.72
C ALA A 462 15.66 11.82 17.61
N VAL A 463 16.91 12.23 17.57
CA VAL A 463 17.30 13.63 17.33
C VAL A 463 18.21 13.61 16.12
N ALA A 464 17.81 14.28 15.05
CA ALA A 464 18.60 14.47 13.86
C ALA A 464 19.72 15.50 14.12
N ASP A 465 20.73 15.58 13.24
CA ASP A 465 21.88 16.47 13.42
C ASP A 465 21.50 17.96 13.49
N ASP A 466 20.39 18.34 12.86
CA ASP A 466 19.84 19.69 12.91
C ASP A 466 19.01 19.98 14.17
N GLY A 467 18.93 19.03 15.12
CA GLY A 467 18.19 19.13 16.35
C GLY A 467 16.71 18.73 16.24
N THR A 468 16.22 18.38 15.04
CA THR A 468 14.84 17.96 14.81
C THR A 468 14.55 16.64 15.54
N ARG A 469 13.40 16.60 16.27
CA ARG A 469 12.96 15.41 16.99
C ARG A 469 12.08 14.53 16.10
N ILE A 470 12.57 13.35 15.75
CA ILE A 470 11.92 12.41 14.84
C ILE A 470 11.12 11.38 15.66
N PRO A 471 9.79 11.33 15.54
CA PRO A 471 8.99 10.34 16.25
C PRO A 471 9.20 8.93 15.69
N MET A 472 9.17 7.94 16.57
CA MET A 472 9.12 6.52 16.22
C MET A 472 8.06 5.81 17.08
N ALA A 473 7.30 4.91 16.47
CA ALA A 473 6.38 4.01 17.15
C ALA A 473 6.98 2.60 17.21
N LEU A 474 7.17 2.06 18.41
CA LEU A 474 7.77 0.74 18.62
C LEU A 474 6.74 -0.25 19.16
N VAL A 475 6.88 -1.53 18.75
CA VAL A 475 6.18 -2.65 19.36
C VAL A 475 7.14 -3.83 19.57
N TYR A 476 7.01 -4.48 20.70
CA TYR A 476 7.79 -5.65 21.09
C TYR A 476 7.07 -6.48 22.16
N LYS A 477 7.52 -7.70 22.36
CA LYS A 477 6.99 -8.58 23.41
C LYS A 477 7.42 -8.07 24.78
N ARG A 478 6.49 -8.05 25.76
CA ARG A 478 6.79 -7.63 27.14
C ARG A 478 7.94 -8.43 27.74
N GLY A 479 8.76 -7.77 28.53
CA GLY A 479 9.96 -8.36 29.11
C GLY A 479 11.20 -8.28 28.23
N LEU A 480 11.14 -7.53 27.12
CA LEU A 480 12.31 -7.24 26.28
C LEU A 480 13.47 -6.68 27.12
N LYS A 481 14.65 -7.27 26.96
CA LYS A 481 15.89 -6.76 27.57
C LYS A 481 16.60 -5.85 26.56
N LYS A 482 16.86 -4.61 26.93
CA LYS A 482 17.69 -3.69 26.18
C LYS A 482 19.17 -4.03 26.38
N ASN A 483 19.70 -4.93 25.59
CA ASN A 483 21.05 -5.47 25.70
C ASN A 483 21.77 -5.57 24.35
N SER A 484 21.25 -4.87 23.33
CA SER A 484 21.77 -4.87 21.96
C SER A 484 21.70 -6.22 21.23
N GLN A 485 21.00 -7.23 21.81
CA GLN A 485 20.93 -8.59 21.23
C GLN A 485 19.63 -8.85 20.48
N ASN A 486 18.66 -7.93 20.53
CA ASN A 486 17.38 -8.17 19.88
C ASN A 486 17.48 -7.88 18.37
N PRO A 487 16.96 -8.77 17.52
CA PRO A 487 16.74 -8.41 16.13
C PRO A 487 15.69 -7.28 16.05
N LEU A 488 15.89 -6.34 15.15
CA LEU A 488 14.98 -5.21 14.97
C LEU A 488 14.70 -4.97 13.50
N VAL A 489 13.44 -4.68 13.17
CA VAL A 489 13.03 -4.15 11.88
C VAL A 489 12.69 -2.67 12.07
N LEU A 490 13.33 -1.80 11.30
CA LEU A 490 13.02 -0.37 11.20
C LEU A 490 12.40 -0.10 9.83
N ASP A 491 11.15 0.34 9.84
CA ASP A 491 10.34 0.65 8.67
C ASP A 491 10.20 2.16 8.50
N GLY A 492 10.15 2.66 7.25
CA GLY A 492 9.94 4.07 6.95
C GLY A 492 9.56 4.35 5.51
N TYR A 493 8.93 5.52 5.31
CA TYR A 493 8.45 5.97 4.01
C TYR A 493 8.93 7.39 3.65
N GLY A 494 8.34 8.42 4.24
CA GLY A 494 8.79 9.82 4.19
C GLY A 494 8.61 10.51 2.84
N ALA A 495 7.45 10.41 2.21
CA ALA A 495 7.13 11.10 0.97
C ALA A 495 5.63 11.47 0.89
N TYR A 496 5.30 12.42 0.00
CA TYR A 496 3.93 12.84 -0.36
C TYR A 496 3.11 13.43 0.79
N GLY A 497 3.71 13.78 1.91
CA GLY A 497 2.95 14.19 3.10
C GLY A 497 2.12 13.05 3.70
N GLY A 498 2.32 11.81 3.24
CA GLY A 498 1.63 10.64 3.75
C GLY A 498 2.11 10.27 5.15
N SER A 499 1.20 10.17 6.11
CA SER A 499 1.55 9.82 7.49
C SER A 499 1.79 8.33 7.64
N SER A 500 2.95 7.95 8.17
CA SER A 500 3.27 6.59 8.59
C SER A 500 2.60 6.31 9.94
N ASP A 501 1.32 5.93 9.88
CA ASP A 501 0.54 5.68 11.08
C ASP A 501 0.73 4.26 11.62
N PRO A 502 0.75 4.09 12.96
CA PRO A 502 0.89 2.78 13.58
C PRO A 502 -0.29 1.88 13.26
N TYR A 503 0.00 0.71 12.69
CA TYR A 503 -1.01 -0.29 12.32
C TYR A 503 -0.72 -1.67 12.89
N PHE A 504 -1.78 -2.40 13.21
CA PHE A 504 -1.68 -3.79 13.64
C PHE A 504 -1.41 -4.70 12.44
N SER A 505 -0.47 -5.63 12.61
CA SER A 505 -0.23 -6.70 11.64
C SER A 505 -0.17 -8.06 12.36
N SER A 506 -1.09 -8.97 12.03
CA SER A 506 -1.05 -10.34 12.54
C SER A 506 0.17 -11.12 12.01
N ASN A 507 0.70 -10.74 10.84
CA ASN A 507 1.89 -11.35 10.26
C ASN A 507 3.14 -11.00 11.08
N ARG A 508 3.23 -9.74 11.53
CA ARG A 508 4.32 -9.23 12.38
C ARG A 508 4.47 -10.02 13.68
N LEU A 509 3.41 -10.67 14.18
CA LEU A 509 3.49 -11.53 15.35
C LEU A 509 4.49 -12.67 15.17
N SER A 510 4.73 -13.15 13.95
CA SER A 510 5.76 -14.16 13.66
C SER A 510 7.18 -13.65 13.94
N LEU A 511 7.42 -12.34 13.79
CA LEU A 511 8.66 -11.68 14.19
C LEU A 511 8.70 -11.43 15.70
N LEU A 512 7.66 -10.79 16.26
CA LEU A 512 7.58 -10.40 17.66
C LEU A 512 7.69 -11.60 18.61
N ASP A 513 7.07 -12.74 18.25
CA ASP A 513 7.13 -13.97 19.02
C ASP A 513 8.53 -14.60 19.05
N ARG A 514 9.38 -14.21 18.11
CA ARG A 514 10.79 -14.61 18.03
C ARG A 514 11.75 -13.54 18.60
N GLY A 515 11.22 -12.57 19.33
CA GLY A 515 11.99 -11.58 20.05
C GLY A 515 12.40 -10.35 19.23
N PHE A 516 11.82 -10.16 18.04
CA PHE A 516 12.03 -8.93 17.28
C PHE A 516 11.40 -7.72 17.97
N VAL A 517 12.05 -6.59 17.80
CA VAL A 517 11.44 -5.27 17.94
C VAL A 517 11.04 -4.80 16.55
N TYR A 518 9.86 -4.21 16.41
CA TYR A 518 9.48 -3.46 15.20
C TYR A 518 9.39 -1.99 15.56
N ALA A 519 9.98 -1.16 14.72
CA ALA A 519 9.99 0.29 14.85
C ALA A 519 9.51 0.92 13.53
N LEU A 520 8.59 1.85 13.61
CA LEU A 520 8.08 2.65 12.51
C LEU A 520 8.61 4.07 12.67
N ALA A 521 9.46 4.51 11.76
CA ALA A 521 10.04 5.85 11.74
C ALA A 521 9.12 6.84 11.01
N GLN A 522 8.79 7.94 11.68
CA GLN A 522 7.93 8.99 11.16
C GLN A 522 8.80 10.17 10.70
N VAL A 523 9.53 9.96 9.60
CA VAL A 523 10.56 10.89 9.09
C VAL A 523 9.96 12.06 8.31
N ARG A 524 10.72 13.16 8.17
CA ARG A 524 10.32 14.28 7.30
C ARG A 524 10.07 13.83 5.87
N GLY A 525 9.13 14.50 5.20
CA GLY A 525 8.51 14.08 3.95
C GLY A 525 7.16 13.37 4.14
N GLY A 526 6.90 12.84 5.34
CA GLY A 526 5.57 12.44 5.79
C GLY A 526 4.71 13.61 6.28
N GLY A 527 3.49 13.33 6.75
CA GLY A 527 2.52 14.33 7.22
C GLY A 527 2.34 14.37 8.75
N GLU A 528 3.04 13.53 9.51
CA GLU A 528 2.73 13.27 10.92
C GLU A 528 2.77 14.53 11.79
N MET A 529 3.74 15.40 11.53
CA MET A 529 3.91 16.66 12.29
C MET A 529 3.35 17.89 11.56
N GLY A 530 2.51 17.67 10.52
CA GLY A 530 1.85 18.72 9.74
C GLY A 530 2.59 19.09 8.45
N ARG A 531 2.11 20.14 7.75
CA ARG A 531 2.59 20.50 6.41
C ARG A 531 4.07 20.86 6.36
N THR A 532 4.58 21.53 7.38
CA THR A 532 6.02 21.85 7.47
C THR A 532 6.89 20.59 7.49
N TRP A 533 6.41 19.50 8.11
CA TRP A 533 7.10 18.22 8.14
C TRP A 533 7.26 17.62 6.74
N TYR A 534 6.20 17.70 5.95
CA TYR A 534 6.21 17.30 4.55
C TYR A 534 7.19 18.16 3.72
N GLU A 535 7.05 19.48 3.79
CA GLU A 535 7.87 20.42 3.01
C GLU A 535 9.38 20.32 3.32
N GLN A 536 9.73 19.97 4.55
CA GLN A 536 11.11 19.76 4.97
C GLN A 536 11.70 18.41 4.53
N GLY A 537 10.94 17.57 3.83
CA GLY A 537 11.39 16.28 3.31
C GLY A 537 11.06 16.06 1.84
N LYS A 538 10.78 17.13 1.06
CA LYS A 538 10.56 17.06 -0.39
C LYS A 538 11.46 18.05 -1.16
N LEU A 539 11.50 17.91 -2.48
CA LEU A 539 12.30 18.77 -3.37
C LEU A 539 13.75 18.87 -2.85
N LEU A 540 14.31 20.06 -2.79
CA LEU A 540 15.68 20.32 -2.32
C LEU A 540 15.94 19.93 -0.85
N ASN A 541 14.88 19.64 -0.09
CA ASN A 541 14.97 19.19 1.29
C ASN A 541 14.91 17.66 1.44
N LYS A 542 14.84 16.90 0.33
CA LYS A 542 14.61 15.44 0.34
C LYS A 542 15.64 14.67 1.19
N LYS A 543 16.85 15.12 1.27
CA LYS A 543 17.92 14.47 2.07
C LYS A 543 17.60 14.39 3.57
N ASN A 544 16.76 15.30 4.08
CA ASN A 544 16.32 15.24 5.47
C ASN A 544 15.59 13.93 5.80
N THR A 545 14.83 13.38 4.84
CA THR A 545 14.17 12.07 5.00
C THR A 545 15.19 10.98 5.34
N PHE A 546 16.34 10.99 4.65
CA PHE A 546 17.37 9.96 4.78
C PHE A 546 18.17 10.14 6.08
N THR A 547 18.55 11.37 6.40
CA THR A 547 19.28 11.67 7.63
C THR A 547 18.43 11.43 8.88
N ASP A 548 17.13 11.72 8.82
CA ASP A 548 16.18 11.39 9.89
C ASP A 548 16.09 9.89 10.15
N PHE A 549 16.04 9.08 9.08
CA PHE A 549 15.97 7.62 9.21
C PHE A 549 17.28 7.04 9.76
N ILE A 550 18.43 7.58 9.34
CA ILE A 550 19.74 7.24 9.91
C ILE A 550 19.78 7.58 11.40
N ALA A 551 19.31 8.77 11.79
CA ALA A 551 19.23 9.17 13.20
C ALA A 551 18.31 8.26 14.02
N CYS A 552 17.21 7.76 13.44
CA CYS A 552 16.35 6.75 14.05
C CYS A 552 17.11 5.44 14.29
N ALA A 553 17.83 4.94 13.30
CA ALA A 553 18.64 3.72 13.42
C ALA A 553 19.73 3.86 14.50
N GLU A 554 20.49 4.95 14.49
CA GLU A 554 21.51 5.25 15.50
C GLU A 554 20.93 5.39 16.91
N CYS A 555 19.74 6.02 17.04
CA CYS A 555 19.03 6.13 18.30
C CYS A 555 18.66 4.74 18.87
N LEU A 556 18.13 3.86 18.03
CA LEU A 556 17.75 2.50 18.46
C LEU A 556 18.96 1.66 18.88
N ILE A 557 20.09 1.81 18.22
CA ILE A 557 21.36 1.17 18.58
C ILE A 557 21.90 1.76 19.90
N ARG A 558 22.00 3.07 20.02
CA ARG A 558 22.48 3.77 21.22
C ARG A 558 21.63 3.45 22.46
N GLU A 559 20.32 3.32 22.28
CA GLU A 559 19.36 2.96 23.34
C GLU A 559 19.33 1.45 23.65
N ASN A 560 20.24 0.65 23.03
CA ASN A 560 20.37 -0.79 23.20
C ASN A 560 19.10 -1.61 22.85
N TYR A 561 18.23 -1.10 22.00
CA TYR A 561 17.14 -1.90 21.43
C TYR A 561 17.68 -2.96 20.48
N THR A 562 18.77 -2.68 19.76
CA THR A 562 19.42 -3.56 18.79
C THR A 562 20.90 -3.20 18.64
N ALA A 563 21.60 -3.86 17.72
CA ALA A 563 22.93 -3.50 17.24
C ALA A 563 22.94 -3.51 15.70
N ALA A 564 23.95 -2.91 15.07
CA ALA A 564 24.07 -2.83 13.62
C ALA A 564 24.01 -4.20 12.92
N ASP A 565 24.62 -5.23 13.53
CA ASP A 565 24.62 -6.60 13.02
C ASP A 565 23.28 -7.35 13.22
N ARG A 566 22.26 -6.69 13.78
CA ARG A 566 20.91 -7.21 14.07
C ARG A 566 19.79 -6.30 13.56
N LEU A 567 20.12 -5.17 12.98
CA LEU A 567 19.18 -4.21 12.44
C LEU A 567 18.87 -4.52 10.98
N VAL A 568 17.60 -4.78 10.69
CA VAL A 568 17.03 -4.88 9.35
C VAL A 568 16.23 -3.62 9.09
N ILE A 569 16.31 -3.09 7.88
CA ILE A 569 15.50 -1.95 7.44
C ILE A 569 14.58 -2.39 6.29
N GLU A 570 13.38 -1.81 6.23
CA GLU A 570 12.43 -2.09 5.16
C GLU A 570 11.71 -0.83 4.69
N GLY A 571 11.33 -0.79 3.42
CA GLY A 571 10.55 0.29 2.82
C GLY A 571 10.23 0.00 1.37
N GLY A 572 9.03 0.41 0.93
CA GLY A 572 8.54 0.16 -0.42
C GLY A 572 8.31 1.44 -1.21
N SER A 573 8.34 1.36 -2.58
CA SER A 573 8.05 2.50 -3.45
C SER A 573 8.97 3.69 -3.15
N ALA A 574 8.46 4.85 -2.78
CA ALA A 574 9.25 5.98 -2.26
C ALA A 574 10.00 5.64 -0.96
N GLY A 575 9.48 4.74 -0.11
CA GLY A 575 10.24 4.14 0.99
C GLY A 575 11.40 3.29 0.49
N GLY A 576 11.31 2.69 -0.67
CA GLY A 576 12.42 2.01 -1.35
C GLY A 576 13.52 2.97 -1.80
N LEU A 577 13.18 4.20 -2.22
CA LEU A 577 14.15 5.28 -2.41
C LEU A 577 14.88 5.59 -1.10
N LEU A 578 14.14 5.71 0.00
CA LEU A 578 14.73 5.90 1.33
C LEU A 578 15.75 4.78 1.64
N ILE A 579 15.34 3.52 1.50
CA ILE A 579 16.21 2.36 1.77
C ILE A 579 17.45 2.38 0.87
N GLY A 580 17.27 2.59 -0.44
CA GLY A 580 18.38 2.64 -1.41
C GLY A 580 19.38 3.77 -1.11
N SER A 581 18.89 4.93 -0.66
CA SER A 581 19.75 6.06 -0.30
C SER A 581 20.53 5.79 0.98
N VAL A 582 19.90 5.29 2.05
CA VAL A 582 20.58 5.09 3.34
C VAL A 582 21.59 3.94 3.29
N VAL A 583 21.38 2.89 2.49
CA VAL A 583 22.39 1.83 2.32
C VAL A 583 23.61 2.30 1.52
N ASN A 584 23.47 3.32 0.67
CA ASN A 584 24.61 3.99 0.03
C ASN A 584 25.37 4.91 1.00
N MET A 585 24.63 5.59 1.90
CA MET A 585 25.19 6.59 2.83
C MET A 585 25.84 5.92 4.06
N ARG A 586 25.18 4.96 4.68
CA ARG A 586 25.58 4.33 5.94
C ARG A 586 25.37 2.80 5.92
N PRO A 587 26.06 2.07 5.01
CA PRO A 587 25.94 0.62 4.92
C PRO A 587 26.37 -0.12 6.21
N ASP A 588 27.18 0.53 7.02
CA ASP A 588 27.71 0.02 8.30
C ASP A 588 26.65 -0.14 9.40
N LEU A 589 25.54 0.56 9.30
CA LEU A 589 24.47 0.53 10.31
C LEU A 589 23.51 -0.67 10.19
N PHE A 590 23.50 -1.35 9.06
CA PHE A 590 22.43 -2.30 8.75
C PHE A 590 22.98 -3.70 8.44
N LYS A 591 22.38 -4.72 9.06
CA LYS A 591 22.65 -6.11 8.73
C LYS A 591 22.03 -6.51 7.40
N ALA A 592 20.80 -6.05 7.16
CA ALA A 592 20.09 -6.32 5.93
C ALA A 592 19.08 -5.20 5.61
N ALA A 593 18.66 -5.14 4.35
CA ALA A 593 17.61 -4.25 3.88
C ALA A 593 16.65 -4.97 2.94
N ILE A 594 15.37 -4.62 3.04
CA ILE A 594 14.31 -5.03 2.12
C ILE A 594 13.82 -3.77 1.41
N ALA A 595 13.90 -3.79 0.09
CA ALA A 595 13.46 -2.71 -0.77
C ALA A 595 12.37 -3.23 -1.69
N ASP A 596 11.10 -2.93 -1.36
CA ASP A 596 9.96 -3.43 -2.11
C ASP A 596 9.57 -2.45 -3.21
N VAL A 597 9.51 -2.94 -4.46
CA VAL A 597 9.20 -2.13 -5.66
C VAL A 597 9.84 -0.74 -5.62
N PRO A 598 11.17 -0.63 -5.37
CA PRO A 598 11.80 0.60 -4.92
C PRO A 598 12.01 1.60 -6.06
N PHE A 599 11.71 2.88 -5.78
CA PHE A 599 11.98 4.01 -6.67
C PHE A 599 13.46 4.42 -6.57
N VAL A 600 14.32 3.75 -7.32
CA VAL A 600 15.79 3.84 -7.16
C VAL A 600 16.53 4.42 -8.36
N ASP A 601 15.90 4.51 -9.52
CA ASP A 601 16.45 5.12 -10.74
C ASP A 601 15.96 6.56 -10.97
N VAL A 602 15.80 7.28 -9.86
CA VAL A 602 15.09 8.56 -9.73
C VAL A 602 15.46 9.56 -10.80
N LEU A 603 16.75 9.77 -11.06
CA LEU A 603 17.20 10.78 -12.01
C LEU A 603 16.81 10.44 -13.44
N ASN A 604 16.94 9.18 -13.85
CA ASN A 604 16.58 8.76 -15.19
C ASN A 604 15.07 8.75 -15.40
N THR A 605 14.30 8.33 -14.39
CA THR A 605 12.83 8.34 -14.44
C THR A 605 12.31 9.77 -14.51
N MET A 606 12.83 10.69 -13.67
CA MET A 606 12.39 12.08 -13.67
C MET A 606 12.85 12.88 -14.90
N LEU A 607 13.85 12.41 -15.66
CA LEU A 607 14.27 13.00 -16.93
C LEU A 607 13.42 12.55 -18.12
N ASP A 608 12.58 11.53 -17.96
CA ASP A 608 11.81 10.94 -19.06
C ASP A 608 10.29 11.17 -18.87
N PRO A 609 9.73 12.24 -19.46
CA PRO A 609 8.31 12.55 -19.32
C PRO A 609 7.38 11.54 -20.02
N THR A 610 7.95 10.55 -20.72
CA THR A 610 7.17 9.47 -21.36
C THR A 610 6.92 8.28 -20.41
N ILE A 611 7.49 8.31 -19.19
CA ILE A 611 7.17 7.35 -18.16
C ILE A 611 5.89 7.82 -17.43
N PRO A 612 4.95 6.92 -17.14
CA PRO A 612 3.78 7.24 -16.33
C PRO A 612 4.14 7.98 -15.04
N LEU A 613 3.31 8.95 -14.67
CA LEU A 613 3.41 9.79 -13.48
C LEU A 613 4.57 10.80 -13.45
N THR A 614 5.62 10.69 -14.26
CA THR A 614 6.82 11.54 -14.18
C THR A 614 6.50 13.04 -14.09
N VAL A 615 5.61 13.56 -14.94
CA VAL A 615 5.30 15.01 -14.96
C VAL A 615 4.58 15.44 -13.66
N THR A 616 3.68 14.62 -13.14
CA THR A 616 2.97 14.88 -11.89
C THR A 616 3.90 14.85 -10.66
N GLU A 617 4.99 14.09 -10.76
CA GLU A 617 5.96 13.90 -9.68
C GLU A 617 7.01 15.03 -9.61
N TYR A 618 7.05 15.96 -10.59
CA TYR A 618 7.97 17.11 -10.51
C TYR A 618 7.71 18.01 -9.29
N GLU A 619 6.49 18.05 -8.79
CA GLU A 619 6.13 18.81 -7.59
C GLU A 619 6.57 18.11 -6.28
N GLU A 620 6.93 16.83 -6.33
CA GLU A 620 7.48 16.08 -5.19
C GLU A 620 9.00 16.00 -5.22
N TRP A 621 9.60 15.61 -6.36
CA TRP A 621 11.03 15.32 -6.48
C TRP A 621 11.82 16.47 -7.09
N GLY A 622 11.18 17.37 -7.84
CA GLY A 622 11.80 18.39 -8.66
C GLY A 622 11.95 17.96 -10.12
N ASN A 623 11.98 18.96 -11.03
CA ASN A 623 12.21 18.72 -12.45
C ASN A 623 13.70 18.78 -12.76
N PRO A 624 14.37 17.65 -13.07
CA PRO A 624 15.81 17.63 -13.32
C PRO A 624 16.24 18.29 -14.65
N ASN A 625 15.31 18.79 -15.46
CA ASN A 625 15.62 19.71 -16.58
C ASN A 625 15.99 21.11 -16.07
N ILE A 626 15.87 21.37 -14.77
CA ILE A 626 16.38 22.53 -14.05
C ILE A 626 17.64 22.12 -13.31
N ARG A 627 18.76 22.83 -13.51
CA ARG A 627 20.09 22.47 -13.01
C ARG A 627 20.12 22.19 -11.50
N GLU A 628 19.41 22.99 -10.71
CA GLU A 628 19.39 22.88 -9.25
C GLU A 628 18.76 21.54 -8.80
N TYR A 629 17.62 21.15 -9.37
CA TYR A 629 16.98 19.85 -9.09
C TYR A 629 17.79 18.67 -9.64
N TYR A 630 18.44 18.85 -10.80
CA TYR A 630 19.33 17.82 -11.34
C TYR A 630 20.47 17.49 -10.39
N ASP A 631 21.17 18.51 -9.93
CA ASP A 631 22.33 18.34 -9.03
C ASP A 631 21.89 17.75 -7.68
N ASP A 632 20.72 18.18 -7.17
CA ASP A 632 20.18 17.67 -5.91
C ASP A 632 19.76 16.21 -6.02
N ILE A 633 18.89 15.85 -7.00
CA ILE A 633 18.46 14.47 -7.23
C ILE A 633 19.65 13.55 -7.46
N LYS A 634 20.59 13.94 -8.31
CA LYS A 634 21.80 13.17 -8.56
C LYS A 634 22.60 12.89 -7.30
N SER A 635 22.62 13.81 -6.35
CA SER A 635 23.40 13.70 -5.12
C SER A 635 22.89 12.60 -4.17
N TYR A 636 21.64 12.18 -4.27
CA TYR A 636 21.04 11.17 -3.40
C TYR A 636 20.47 9.96 -4.11
N ALA A 637 20.15 10.04 -5.41
CA ALA A 637 19.49 8.97 -6.16
C ALA A 637 20.25 7.64 -6.00
N PRO A 638 19.57 6.55 -5.57
CA PRO A 638 20.26 5.30 -5.22
C PRO A 638 21.07 4.72 -6.36
N TYR A 639 20.56 4.73 -7.59
CA TYR A 639 21.24 4.17 -8.74
C TYR A 639 22.54 4.94 -9.06
N GLU A 640 22.51 6.27 -9.07
CA GLU A 640 23.69 7.10 -9.33
C GLU A 640 24.75 6.92 -8.27
N ASN A 641 24.36 6.75 -7.01
CA ASN A 641 25.25 6.73 -5.85
C ASN A 641 25.73 5.34 -5.40
N VAL A 642 25.53 4.29 -6.22
CA VAL A 642 26.17 2.99 -5.97
C VAL A 642 27.70 3.15 -6.05
N LYS A 643 28.41 2.72 -5.00
CA LYS A 643 29.86 2.84 -4.84
C LYS A 643 30.51 1.46 -4.72
N THR A 644 31.84 1.43 -4.95
CA THR A 644 32.66 0.25 -4.63
C THR A 644 32.87 0.21 -3.12
N GLN A 645 31.98 -0.51 -2.41
CA GLN A 645 31.99 -0.64 -0.94
C GLN A 645 31.30 -1.92 -0.49
N VAL A 646 31.36 -2.20 0.81
CA VAL A 646 30.57 -3.27 1.45
C VAL A 646 29.13 -2.79 1.60
N TYR A 647 28.17 -3.64 1.23
CA TYR A 647 26.73 -3.41 1.40
C TYR A 647 26.11 -4.41 2.37
N PRO A 648 25.01 -4.07 3.06
CA PRO A 648 24.26 -5.06 3.82
C PRO A 648 23.67 -6.15 2.88
N SER A 649 23.14 -7.22 3.44
CA SER A 649 22.35 -8.15 2.63
C SER A 649 21.09 -7.44 2.13
N LEU A 650 20.74 -7.61 0.84
CA LEU A 650 19.66 -6.90 0.19
C LEU A 650 18.67 -7.91 -0.43
N LEU A 651 17.39 -7.73 -0.12
CA LEU A 651 16.27 -8.30 -0.87
C LEU A 651 15.56 -7.15 -1.59
N VAL A 652 15.46 -7.27 -2.91
CA VAL A 652 14.82 -6.29 -3.78
C VAL A 652 13.66 -6.97 -4.50
N THR A 653 12.47 -6.39 -4.45
CA THR A 653 11.31 -6.92 -5.19
C THR A 653 10.93 -6.03 -6.36
N ALA A 654 10.19 -6.59 -7.32
CA ALA A 654 9.68 -5.87 -8.48
C ALA A 654 8.38 -6.51 -9.00
N GLY A 655 7.52 -5.72 -9.64
CA GLY A 655 6.37 -6.18 -10.42
C GLY A 655 6.56 -5.88 -11.90
N LEU A 656 6.36 -6.86 -12.80
CA LEU A 656 6.58 -6.65 -14.24
C LEU A 656 5.60 -5.64 -14.84
N TYR A 657 4.38 -5.60 -14.32
CA TYR A 657 3.30 -4.71 -14.78
C TYR A 657 3.13 -3.47 -13.89
N ASP A 658 4.15 -3.12 -13.10
CA ASP A 658 4.12 -1.98 -12.21
C ASP A 658 4.03 -0.65 -12.98
N PRO A 659 2.91 0.10 -12.89
CA PRO A 659 2.74 1.36 -13.59
C PRO A 659 3.31 2.57 -12.84
N ARG A 660 3.68 2.38 -11.56
CA ARG A 660 4.12 3.47 -10.67
C ARG A 660 5.64 3.53 -10.58
N VAL A 661 6.28 2.37 -10.44
CA VAL A 661 7.74 2.22 -10.41
C VAL A 661 8.13 1.11 -11.37
N GLY A 662 8.67 1.45 -12.51
CA GLY A 662 9.01 0.47 -13.54
C GLY A 662 9.93 -0.64 -13.01
N TYR A 663 9.62 -1.90 -13.31
CA TYR A 663 10.39 -3.08 -12.89
C TYR A 663 11.89 -2.98 -13.22
N TRP A 664 12.25 -2.14 -14.17
CA TRP A 664 13.65 -1.92 -14.57
C TRP A 664 14.46 -1.15 -13.51
N GLU A 665 13.85 -0.33 -12.69
CA GLU A 665 14.54 0.42 -11.65
C GLU A 665 15.21 -0.50 -10.64
N PRO A 666 14.48 -1.41 -9.95
CA PRO A 666 15.10 -2.41 -9.09
C PRO A 666 16.04 -3.36 -9.83
N ALA A 667 15.75 -3.72 -11.08
CA ALA A 667 16.60 -4.61 -11.89
C ALA A 667 17.95 -3.95 -12.24
N LYS A 668 17.94 -2.72 -12.71
CA LYS A 668 19.15 -1.93 -12.99
C LYS A 668 19.99 -1.71 -11.74
N TRP A 669 19.31 -1.33 -10.64
CA TRP A 669 19.99 -1.08 -9.36
C TRP A 669 20.67 -2.34 -8.84
N THR A 670 19.98 -3.49 -8.86
CA THR A 670 20.56 -4.79 -8.49
C THR A 670 21.77 -5.15 -9.35
N ALA A 671 21.66 -4.99 -10.68
CA ALA A 671 22.77 -5.26 -11.60
C ALA A 671 23.99 -4.38 -11.29
N LYS A 672 23.80 -3.10 -11.02
CA LYS A 672 24.88 -2.15 -10.68
C LYS A 672 25.51 -2.45 -9.31
N LEU A 673 24.68 -2.73 -8.29
CA LEU A 673 25.16 -3.16 -6.97
C LEU A 673 26.01 -4.41 -7.07
N ARG A 674 25.56 -5.44 -7.81
CA ARG A 674 26.29 -6.70 -7.99
C ARG A 674 27.64 -6.50 -8.65
N ALA A 675 27.73 -5.54 -9.58
CA ALA A 675 28.98 -5.21 -10.26
C ALA A 675 29.98 -4.40 -9.42
N MET A 676 29.51 -3.75 -8.35
CA MET A 676 30.32 -2.78 -7.58
C MET A 676 30.56 -3.18 -6.13
N LYS A 677 29.68 -4.01 -5.51
CA LYS A 677 29.87 -4.44 -4.11
C LYS A 677 31.15 -5.24 -3.92
N THR A 678 31.79 -5.09 -2.77
CA THR A 678 33.08 -5.74 -2.45
C THR A 678 32.95 -6.87 -1.43
N ASP A 679 31.77 -7.16 -0.97
CA ASP A 679 31.43 -8.15 0.04
C ASP A 679 30.77 -9.40 -0.58
N GLN A 680 30.47 -10.40 0.27
CA GLN A 680 29.76 -11.63 -0.09
C GLN A 680 28.33 -11.68 0.51
N ASN A 681 27.81 -10.55 1.00
CA ASN A 681 26.46 -10.48 1.52
C ASN A 681 25.44 -10.77 0.41
N LEU A 682 24.30 -11.34 0.79
CA LEU A 682 23.26 -11.72 -0.17
C LEU A 682 22.71 -10.47 -0.88
N LEU A 683 22.54 -10.58 -2.20
CA LEU A 683 21.84 -9.62 -3.02
C LEU A 683 20.88 -10.40 -3.92
N ILE A 684 19.59 -10.27 -3.64
CA ILE A 684 18.51 -11.02 -4.28
C ILE A 684 17.58 -10.02 -4.96
N LEU A 685 17.31 -10.24 -6.25
CA LEU A 685 16.19 -9.63 -6.96
C LEU A 685 15.11 -10.67 -7.17
N LYS A 686 13.87 -10.35 -6.79
CA LYS A 686 12.70 -11.21 -7.02
C LYS A 686 11.62 -10.40 -7.75
N THR A 687 11.39 -10.76 -9.03
CA THR A 687 10.38 -10.07 -9.85
C THR A 687 9.12 -10.91 -9.97
N ASN A 688 7.98 -10.33 -9.61
CA ASN A 688 6.69 -10.93 -9.94
C ASN A 688 6.37 -10.66 -11.41
N LEU A 689 6.31 -11.75 -12.21
CA LEU A 689 6.11 -11.65 -13.65
C LEU A 689 4.62 -11.54 -14.06
N THR A 690 3.70 -11.52 -13.09
CA THR A 690 2.25 -11.53 -13.32
C THR A 690 1.49 -10.47 -12.53
N ALA A 691 2.19 -9.59 -11.83
CA ALA A 691 1.58 -8.55 -10.99
C ALA A 691 2.28 -7.19 -11.18
N GLY A 692 1.65 -6.13 -10.70
CA GLY A 692 2.15 -4.76 -10.70
C GLY A 692 2.66 -4.30 -9.34
N HIS A 693 2.41 -3.02 -9.01
CA HIS A 693 2.95 -2.34 -7.82
C HIS A 693 2.51 -2.96 -6.50
N THR A 694 1.27 -3.42 -6.43
CA THR A 694 0.67 -3.96 -5.20
C THR A 694 0.98 -5.44 -4.97
N GLY A 695 1.75 -6.09 -5.87
CA GLY A 695 2.08 -7.51 -5.78
C GLY A 695 0.94 -8.44 -6.21
N VAL A 696 0.94 -9.66 -5.69
CA VAL A 696 -0.08 -10.68 -6.01
C VAL A 696 -1.43 -10.36 -5.36
N THR A 697 -2.51 -10.66 -6.07
CA THR A 697 -3.85 -10.63 -5.51
C THR A 697 -4.20 -11.93 -4.77
N GLY A 698 -5.19 -11.86 -3.88
CA GLY A 698 -5.61 -12.99 -3.08
C GLY A 698 -4.96 -13.03 -1.69
N ARG A 699 -5.83 -13.13 -0.67
CA ARG A 699 -5.46 -12.96 0.76
C ARG A 699 -4.48 -14.00 1.32
N PHE A 700 -4.24 -15.11 0.61
CA PHE A 700 -3.29 -16.12 1.05
C PHE A 700 -2.02 -16.15 0.19
N GLU A 701 -2.10 -15.74 -1.08
CA GLU A 701 -0.93 -15.70 -1.96
C GLU A 701 0.09 -14.68 -1.47
N TYR A 702 -0.36 -13.51 -1.08
CA TYR A 702 0.48 -12.47 -0.52
C TYR A 702 1.21 -12.90 0.77
N LEU A 703 0.67 -13.83 1.56
CA LEU A 703 1.36 -14.39 2.74
C LEU A 703 2.61 -15.18 2.37
N LYS A 704 2.71 -15.70 1.14
CA LYS A 704 3.90 -16.40 0.66
C LYS A 704 5.04 -15.40 0.42
N GLU A 705 4.73 -14.22 -0.07
CA GLU A 705 5.71 -13.14 -0.25
C GLU A 705 6.26 -12.70 1.11
N ILE A 706 5.40 -12.42 2.08
CA ILE A 706 5.82 -12.09 3.45
C ILE A 706 6.62 -13.23 4.10
N ALA A 707 6.23 -14.49 3.89
CA ALA A 707 6.98 -15.63 4.41
C ALA A 707 8.39 -15.72 3.83
N PHE A 708 8.56 -15.36 2.56
CA PHE A 708 9.86 -15.26 1.90
C PHE A 708 10.72 -14.15 2.50
N GLU A 709 10.16 -12.95 2.68
CA GLU A 709 10.84 -11.79 3.28
C GLU A 709 11.28 -12.09 4.72
N TYR A 710 10.39 -12.63 5.55
CA TYR A 710 10.72 -13.01 6.92
C TYR A 710 11.78 -14.13 6.97
N ALA A 711 11.70 -15.09 6.06
CA ALA A 711 12.71 -16.14 5.95
C ALA A 711 14.09 -15.57 5.52
N PHE A 712 14.11 -14.55 4.65
CA PHE A 712 15.33 -13.82 4.33
C PHE A 712 15.91 -13.12 5.57
N MET A 713 15.09 -12.38 6.33
CA MET A 713 15.52 -11.73 7.58
C MET A 713 16.14 -12.77 8.54
N PHE A 714 15.47 -13.91 8.76
CA PHE A 714 15.95 -14.95 9.67
C PHE A 714 17.26 -15.58 9.20
N ARG A 715 17.39 -15.82 7.89
CA ARG A 715 18.60 -16.35 7.28
C ARG A 715 19.81 -15.44 7.52
N VAL A 716 19.67 -14.14 7.21
CA VAL A 716 20.79 -13.18 7.33
C VAL A 716 21.15 -12.87 8.78
N LEU A 717 20.20 -13.00 9.71
CA LEU A 717 20.40 -12.84 11.15
C LEU A 717 20.85 -14.12 11.85
N GLY A 718 20.92 -15.27 11.15
CA GLY A 718 21.27 -16.57 11.72
C GLY A 718 20.23 -17.15 12.66
N ILE A 719 18.94 -16.75 12.51
CA ILE A 719 17.82 -17.22 13.35
C ILE A 719 17.25 -18.50 12.72
N GLN A 720 17.30 -19.62 13.46
CA GLN A 720 16.92 -20.95 12.93
C GLN A 720 15.51 -21.40 13.34
N LYS A 721 14.74 -20.63 14.14
CA LYS A 721 13.49 -21.13 14.77
C LYS A 721 12.25 -20.44 14.23
#